data_ce7af95b4ddfc0eec1d58818958024c6
#
_entry.id   ce7af95b4ddfc0eec1d58818958024c6
#
_cell.length_a   1.000
_cell.length_b   1.000
_cell.length_c   1.000
_cell.angle_alpha   90.00
_cell.angle_beta   90.00
_cell.angle_gamma   90.00
#
_symmetry.space_group_name_H-M   'P 1'
#
loop_
_entity.id
_entity.type
_entity.pdbx_description
1 polymer ?
#
loop_
_entity_poly.entity_id
_entity_poly.type
_entity_poly.pdbx_seq_one_letter_code
_entity_poly.pdbx_strand_id
1 'polypeptide(L)'
;MNAILLTGAALVGLPILVHLLLRQEPKRLRFPAYHFLTQKLRTNQRKLRLRHILLLLLRMGLIALFCLALYQPVLYSERIHFFGEQPVAAVLILDTSASMGLLQEDKTRLEEARRRALEFLDELPARSAIAVITTDDPYGRWTDVNEARSRVQGLDQPVASSGSVTTALATAYQLLAKVEPPEGDDPSAWSRLIVIYTDCTTGSWDPDRTEDLIRLRDSLPDPKPVHTIIDVGVTQAVNFALTSVQMKPQIISANQPAVITLTALATGPDTEEAPEIVITAELDQGRVVQKKTLRVPYGQSRLLRYEFQGLTSGFHTVTFRIENTDRLMIDNSRYWTFQVGAARSVLTISDRVEDALFWQAAHAAKGEFDCLVVTPEQIRRTPEGRIIVEYPNPSDPRSTLQEELNRLDLITLLNVRNPQLSHGGGTLWEKLRPYGQAGGKLLIIPGPELDLDGYNVAVDLLPAQLGKVVDTRQLEPPPPPQSAPGWPEPRDGSNGVTWFLDDRTLQHPLLKDFQLWRQKGNVTEVVNPRRAWKYYDVTPVAEATVIVRYYDHRDPNQQRPAVLERGIADPKDDGKIKGRVLLLTTRLDVPSSEHPPWNDYWETEGSKWYVVFPYMLARYLAGDIADANFNYTCGDIITLSLPKTTIPRGSKVIIQGPGIIGGDQLLELGEQQTELRLGPPRLAQPGHFMVSLDALGWLEKFSLNLPAQESILERLPPQIYETLTGPNSVVTLEKNRSLREMIERTFGGPIELFPWLLLALFAVYTFEAILANRFYASRRRHRPTA
;
A
#
# COMPACT_ATOMS: atom_id res chain seq x y z
N MET A 1 -19.29 21.52 -50.98
CA MET A 1 -18.63 20.23 -51.22
C MET A 1 -19.26 19.43 -52.37
N ASN A 2 -20.58 19.27 -52.43
CA ASN A 2 -21.27 18.47 -53.45
C ASN A 2 -21.21 18.99 -54.89
N ALA A 3 -21.06 20.32 -55.13
CA ALA A 3 -21.03 20.91 -56.46
C ALA A 3 -19.75 20.62 -57.26
N ILE A 4 -18.59 20.58 -56.58
CA ILE A 4 -17.29 20.28 -57.20
C ILE A 4 -17.22 18.79 -57.60
N LEU A 5 -17.78 17.86 -56.78
CA LEU A 5 -17.88 16.47 -57.14
C LEU A 5 -18.83 16.18 -58.30
N LEU A 6 -19.97 16.89 -58.35
CA LEU A 6 -20.94 16.77 -59.44
C LEU A 6 -20.36 17.30 -60.76
N THR A 7 -19.67 18.44 -60.76
CA THR A 7 -18.98 18.99 -61.96
C THR A 7 -17.82 18.10 -62.38
N GLY A 8 -17.07 17.52 -61.46
CA GLY A 8 -16.03 16.56 -61.75
C GLY A 8 -16.54 15.27 -62.42
N ALA A 9 -17.65 14.71 -61.89
CA ALA A 9 -18.31 13.55 -62.46
C ALA A 9 -18.80 13.79 -63.90
N ALA A 10 -19.37 14.99 -64.18
CA ALA A 10 -19.79 15.40 -65.52
C ALA A 10 -18.57 15.52 -66.50
N LEU A 11 -17.45 16.07 -66.01
CA LEU A 11 -16.23 16.19 -66.83
C LEU A 11 -15.60 14.81 -67.18
N VAL A 12 -15.73 13.79 -66.37
CA VAL A 12 -15.25 12.43 -66.67
C VAL A 12 -15.99 11.82 -67.85
N GLY A 13 -17.24 12.25 -68.09
CA GLY A 13 -18.03 11.86 -69.27
C GLY A 13 -17.67 12.56 -70.57
N LEU A 14 -16.90 13.65 -70.50
CA LEU A 14 -16.51 14.46 -71.66
C LEU A 14 -15.76 13.66 -72.75
N PRO A 15 -14.81 12.76 -72.46
CA PRO A 15 -14.15 11.94 -73.45
C PRO A 15 -15.11 11.01 -74.22
N ILE A 16 -16.17 10.54 -73.59
CA ILE A 16 -17.22 9.74 -74.23
C ILE A 16 -17.98 10.58 -75.22
N LEU A 17 -18.40 11.77 -74.79
CA LEU A 17 -19.14 12.71 -75.64
C LEU A 17 -18.34 13.12 -76.90
N VAL A 18 -17.05 13.45 -76.69
CA VAL A 18 -16.13 13.78 -77.81
C VAL A 18 -15.92 12.57 -78.71
N HIS A 19 -15.78 11.35 -78.16
CA HIS A 19 -15.63 10.12 -78.93
C HIS A 19 -16.89 9.80 -79.78
N LEU A 20 -18.06 10.07 -79.28
CA LEU A 20 -19.33 9.87 -79.99
C LEU A 20 -19.56 10.92 -81.07
N LEU A 21 -19.22 12.22 -80.81
CA LEU A 21 -19.40 13.35 -81.73
C LEU A 21 -18.37 13.27 -82.90
N LEU A 22 -17.12 12.81 -82.65
CA LEU A 22 -16.10 12.73 -83.65
C LEU A 22 -15.99 11.34 -84.35
N ARG A 23 -17.01 10.52 -84.21
CA ARG A 23 -17.09 9.22 -84.82
C ARG A 23 -17.29 9.41 -86.33
N GLN A 24 -16.20 9.35 -87.10
CA GLN A 24 -16.25 9.41 -88.52
C GLN A 24 -16.88 8.11 -89.10
N GLU A 25 -17.94 8.25 -89.89
CA GLU A 25 -18.47 7.10 -90.62
C GLU A 25 -17.50 6.73 -91.74
N PRO A 26 -17.11 5.43 -91.84
CA PRO A 26 -16.21 5.00 -92.99
C PRO A 26 -16.95 5.07 -94.29
N LYS A 27 -16.40 5.83 -95.24
CA LYS A 27 -16.93 5.82 -96.63
C LYS A 27 -16.90 4.40 -97.20
N ARG A 28 -18.08 3.90 -97.56
CA ARG A 28 -18.20 2.58 -98.22
C ARG A 28 -17.74 2.66 -99.64
N LEU A 29 -16.57 2.09 -99.91
CA LEU A 29 -16.09 1.88 -101.26
C LEU A 29 -16.41 0.42 -101.72
N ARG A 30 -17.04 0.18 -102.83
CA ARG A 30 -17.30 -1.14 -103.37
C ARG A 30 -16.00 -1.64 -104.03
N PHE A 31 -15.43 -2.69 -103.45
CA PHE A 31 -14.22 -3.31 -103.89
C PHE A 31 -14.50 -4.75 -104.27
N PRO A 32 -14.26 -5.13 -105.54
CA PRO A 32 -14.68 -6.47 -106.12
C PRO A 32 -14.02 -7.69 -105.46
N ALA A 33 -12.79 -7.54 -104.85
CA ALA A 33 -12.07 -8.64 -104.20
C ALA A 33 -12.36 -8.83 -102.65
N TYR A 34 -13.51 -8.37 -102.16
CA TYR A 34 -13.88 -8.40 -100.75
C TYR A 34 -13.92 -9.82 -100.18
N HIS A 35 -14.18 -10.87 -100.97
CA HIS A 35 -14.36 -12.25 -100.45
C HIS A 35 -13.04 -12.93 -99.96
N PHE A 36 -11.91 -12.52 -100.38
CA PHE A 36 -10.62 -13.05 -99.90
C PHE A 36 -10.02 -12.39 -98.68
N LEU A 37 -10.57 -11.32 -98.18
CA LEU A 37 -10.02 -10.49 -97.10
C LEU A 37 -10.80 -10.64 -95.77
N THR A 38 -11.89 -11.37 -95.75
CA THR A 38 -12.89 -11.36 -94.64
C THR A 38 -12.35 -11.96 -93.36
N GLN A 39 -11.45 -12.90 -93.29
CA GLN A 39 -10.97 -13.50 -92.06
C GLN A 39 -9.90 -12.62 -91.31
N LYS A 40 -9.01 -12.00 -92.04
CA LYS A 40 -7.96 -11.09 -91.46
C LYS A 40 -8.55 -9.74 -90.99
N LEU A 41 -9.59 -9.26 -91.63
CA LEU A 41 -10.26 -7.99 -91.29
C LEU A 41 -11.03 -8.07 -89.96
N ARG A 42 -11.69 -9.18 -89.66
CA ARG A 42 -12.46 -9.34 -88.40
C ARG A 42 -11.56 -9.35 -87.20
N THR A 43 -10.39 -9.97 -87.22
CA THR A 43 -9.43 -10.05 -86.10
C THR A 43 -8.76 -8.66 -85.83
N ASN A 44 -8.48 -7.90 -86.92
CA ASN A 44 -7.89 -6.56 -86.79
C ASN A 44 -8.90 -5.51 -86.33
N GLN A 45 -10.17 -5.62 -86.66
CA GLN A 45 -11.24 -4.71 -86.17
C GLN A 45 -11.51 -4.90 -84.66
N ARG A 46 -11.46 -6.11 -84.15
CA ARG A 46 -11.59 -6.35 -82.69
C ARG A 46 -10.40 -5.75 -81.93
N LYS A 47 -9.18 -5.94 -82.44
CA LYS A 47 -7.97 -5.35 -81.84
C LYS A 47 -7.96 -3.81 -81.88
N LEU A 48 -8.42 -3.21 -82.93
CA LEU A 48 -8.58 -1.77 -83.06
C LEU A 48 -9.68 -1.17 -82.14
N ARG A 49 -10.80 -1.84 -82.04
CA ARG A 49 -11.87 -1.44 -81.05
C ARG A 49 -11.40 -1.52 -79.60
N LEU A 50 -10.72 -2.60 -79.25
CA LEU A 50 -10.14 -2.77 -77.88
C LEU A 50 -9.10 -1.65 -77.61
N ARG A 51 -8.25 -1.28 -78.54
CA ARG A 51 -7.29 -0.19 -78.36
C ARG A 51 -7.98 1.16 -78.18
N HIS A 52 -9.02 1.48 -78.93
CA HIS A 52 -9.77 2.74 -78.76
C HIS A 52 -10.54 2.78 -77.45
N ILE A 53 -11.09 1.67 -76.98
CA ILE A 53 -11.77 1.58 -75.69
C ILE A 53 -10.72 1.76 -74.58
N LEU A 54 -9.56 1.12 -74.68
CA LEU A 54 -8.48 1.26 -73.67
C LEU A 54 -7.99 2.71 -73.57
N LEU A 55 -7.75 3.41 -74.69
CA LEU A 55 -7.38 4.83 -74.69
C LEU A 55 -8.50 5.74 -74.19
N LEU A 56 -9.76 5.41 -74.41
CA LEU A 56 -10.89 6.12 -73.89
C LEU A 56 -10.97 6.00 -72.37
N LEU A 57 -10.83 4.79 -71.83
CA LEU A 57 -10.82 4.51 -70.40
C LEU A 57 -9.63 5.19 -69.70
N LEU A 58 -8.43 5.20 -70.30
CA LEU A 58 -7.26 5.94 -69.82
C LEU A 58 -7.49 7.44 -69.74
N ARG A 59 -8.15 8.04 -70.72
CA ARG A 59 -8.50 9.47 -70.72
C ARG A 59 -9.56 9.82 -69.70
N MET A 60 -10.56 8.95 -69.52
CA MET A 60 -11.52 9.06 -68.44
C MET A 60 -10.86 8.99 -67.08
N GLY A 61 -9.93 7.99 -66.92
CA GLY A 61 -9.16 7.83 -65.68
C GLY A 61 -8.26 9.04 -65.36
N LEU A 62 -7.66 9.65 -66.40
CA LEU A 62 -6.86 10.88 -66.25
C LEU A 62 -7.73 12.07 -65.73
N ILE A 63 -8.92 12.27 -66.30
CA ILE A 63 -9.83 13.31 -65.81
C ILE A 63 -10.31 13.01 -64.42
N ALA A 64 -10.66 11.76 -64.10
CA ALA A 64 -11.07 11.34 -62.77
C ALA A 64 -9.96 11.58 -61.74
N LEU A 65 -8.71 11.15 -62.04
CA LEU A 65 -7.55 11.43 -61.19
C LEU A 65 -7.25 12.90 -61.03
N PHE A 66 -7.42 13.71 -62.09
CA PHE A 66 -7.24 15.13 -62.03
C PHE A 66 -8.30 15.80 -61.12
N CYS A 67 -9.57 15.41 -61.25
CA CYS A 67 -10.62 15.90 -60.37
C CYS A 67 -10.42 15.47 -58.93
N LEU A 68 -9.94 14.26 -58.71
CA LEU A 68 -9.60 13.76 -57.38
C LEU A 68 -8.39 14.51 -56.78
N ALA A 69 -7.38 14.82 -57.62
CA ALA A 69 -6.23 15.63 -57.16
C ALA A 69 -6.65 17.08 -56.80
N LEU A 70 -7.54 17.72 -57.57
CA LEU A 70 -8.09 19.01 -57.23
C LEU A 70 -8.96 19.02 -55.98
N TYR A 71 -9.54 17.88 -55.62
CA TYR A 71 -10.28 17.69 -54.35
C TYR A 71 -9.34 17.65 -53.13
N GLN A 72 -8.02 17.41 -53.34
CA GLN A 72 -7.01 17.32 -52.28
C GLN A 72 -7.42 16.44 -51.11
N PRO A 73 -7.77 15.15 -51.36
CA PRO A 73 -8.21 14.27 -50.29
C PRO A 73 -7.07 14.09 -49.27
N VAL A 74 -7.41 14.23 -47.99
CA VAL A 74 -6.50 14.02 -46.86
C VAL A 74 -6.96 12.77 -46.13
N LEU A 75 -6.03 11.82 -45.90
CA LEU A 75 -6.30 10.70 -45.05
C LEU A 75 -5.88 11.05 -43.62
N TYR A 76 -6.83 11.07 -42.73
CA TYR A 76 -6.58 11.21 -41.30
C TYR A 76 -6.37 9.84 -40.70
N SER A 77 -5.38 9.72 -39.78
CA SER A 77 -5.28 8.56 -38.89
C SER A 77 -6.49 8.58 -37.95
N GLU A 78 -7.04 7.43 -37.62
CA GLU A 78 -8.20 7.32 -36.70
C GLU A 78 -7.98 8.04 -35.35
N ARG A 79 -6.71 8.28 -34.97
CA ARG A 79 -6.31 8.95 -33.72
C ARG A 79 -6.24 10.48 -33.80
N ILE A 80 -6.47 11.13 -34.98
CA ILE A 80 -6.37 12.60 -35.15
C ILE A 80 -7.74 13.27 -35.35
N HIS A 81 -8.84 12.52 -35.31
CA HIS A 81 -10.18 13.05 -35.51
C HIS A 81 -10.66 14.06 -34.45
N PHE A 82 -9.96 14.17 -33.30
CA PHE A 82 -10.37 15.06 -32.22
C PHE A 82 -10.05 16.54 -32.43
N PHE A 83 -9.24 16.91 -33.42
CA PHE A 83 -9.04 18.32 -33.81
C PHE A 83 -9.97 18.80 -34.95
N GLY A 84 -11.04 18.03 -35.20
CA GLY A 84 -12.02 18.39 -36.24
C GLY A 84 -13.17 19.29 -35.76
N GLU A 85 -14.12 19.59 -36.64
CA GLU A 85 -15.35 20.35 -36.32
C GLU A 85 -16.41 19.51 -35.56
N GLN A 86 -16.21 18.19 -35.44
CA GLN A 86 -17.18 17.30 -34.78
C GLN A 86 -17.00 17.29 -33.26
N PRO A 87 -18.10 17.31 -32.50
CA PRO A 87 -18.04 17.24 -31.04
C PRO A 87 -17.47 15.89 -30.57
N VAL A 88 -16.77 15.90 -29.45
CA VAL A 88 -16.15 14.72 -28.83
C VAL A 88 -16.61 14.52 -27.40
N ALA A 89 -16.61 13.27 -26.93
CA ALA A 89 -16.71 12.94 -25.52
C ALA A 89 -15.31 12.71 -24.95
N ALA A 90 -14.76 13.70 -24.24
CA ALA A 90 -13.40 13.66 -23.73
C ALA A 90 -13.36 13.57 -22.21
N VAL A 91 -12.56 12.64 -21.68
CA VAL A 91 -12.22 12.56 -20.25
C VAL A 91 -10.79 13.02 -20.09
N LEU A 92 -10.59 14.10 -19.34
CA LEU A 92 -9.28 14.60 -18.95
C LEU A 92 -8.95 14.07 -17.56
N ILE A 93 -7.86 13.30 -17.45
CA ILE A 93 -7.32 12.83 -16.19
C ILE A 93 -6.08 13.65 -15.88
N LEU A 94 -6.13 14.41 -14.78
CA LEU A 94 -4.98 15.16 -14.29
C LEU A 94 -4.43 14.45 -13.04
N ASP A 95 -3.17 14.08 -13.11
CA ASP A 95 -2.43 13.59 -11.97
C ASP A 95 -2.15 14.77 -11.03
N THR A 96 -2.66 14.67 -9.80
CA THR A 96 -2.48 15.67 -8.74
C THR A 96 -1.62 15.11 -7.60
N SER A 97 -0.93 13.98 -7.82
CA SER A 97 -0.05 13.36 -6.84
C SER A 97 1.06 14.29 -6.37
N ALA A 98 1.64 13.98 -5.22
CA ALA A 98 2.67 14.81 -4.61
C ALA A 98 3.92 14.96 -5.51
N SER A 99 4.26 13.94 -6.30
CA SER A 99 5.37 13.95 -7.26
C SER A 99 5.19 15.03 -8.35
N MET A 100 3.95 15.40 -8.68
CA MET A 100 3.63 16.49 -9.61
C MET A 100 4.01 17.88 -9.06
N GLY A 101 4.38 17.98 -7.79
CA GLY A 101 4.97 19.17 -7.17
C GLY A 101 6.43 19.40 -7.51
N LEU A 102 7.11 18.48 -8.20
CA LEU A 102 8.51 18.65 -8.59
C LEU A 102 8.68 19.90 -9.47
N LEU A 103 9.57 20.79 -9.03
CA LEU A 103 9.91 22.02 -9.77
C LEU A 103 10.82 21.71 -10.95
N GLN A 104 10.40 22.16 -12.13
CA GLN A 104 11.23 22.20 -13.33
C GLN A 104 11.39 23.64 -13.76
N GLU A 105 12.60 24.19 -13.63
CA GLU A 105 12.85 25.62 -13.76
C GLU A 105 11.99 26.40 -12.72
N ASP A 106 11.01 27.19 -13.15
CA ASP A 106 10.17 28.01 -12.27
C ASP A 106 8.73 27.48 -12.16
N LYS A 107 8.43 26.28 -12.69
CA LYS A 107 7.08 25.71 -12.70
C LYS A 107 7.04 24.30 -12.14
N THR A 108 5.95 23.96 -11.46
CA THR A 108 5.68 22.59 -11.07
C THR A 108 5.21 21.77 -12.28
N ARG A 109 5.33 20.45 -12.19
CA ARG A 109 4.77 19.55 -13.22
C ARG A 109 3.25 19.69 -13.31
N LEU A 110 2.56 19.93 -12.19
CA LEU A 110 1.12 20.18 -12.15
C LEU A 110 0.76 21.47 -12.91
N GLU A 111 1.52 22.55 -12.75
CA GLU A 111 1.31 23.80 -13.51
C GLU A 111 1.50 23.57 -15.00
N GLU A 112 2.49 22.77 -15.41
CA GLU A 112 2.68 22.41 -16.82
C GLU A 112 1.54 21.53 -17.33
N ALA A 113 1.09 20.51 -16.56
CA ALA A 113 -0.06 19.68 -16.89
C ALA A 113 -1.33 20.53 -17.06
N ARG A 114 -1.58 21.45 -16.11
CA ARG A 114 -2.70 22.42 -16.16
C ARG A 114 -2.65 23.28 -17.42
N ARG A 115 -1.49 23.84 -17.74
CA ARG A 115 -1.31 24.65 -18.93
C ARG A 115 -1.64 23.87 -20.21
N ARG A 116 -1.15 22.63 -20.33
CA ARG A 116 -1.39 21.76 -21.48
C ARG A 116 -2.86 21.31 -21.57
N ALA A 117 -3.49 21.08 -20.43
CA ALA A 117 -4.92 20.75 -20.40
C ALA A 117 -5.78 21.94 -20.87
N LEU A 118 -5.41 23.17 -20.51
CA LEU A 118 -6.09 24.36 -20.98
C LEU A 118 -5.89 24.58 -22.48
N GLU A 119 -4.65 24.41 -23.01
CA GLU A 119 -4.38 24.45 -24.46
C GLU A 119 -5.24 23.43 -25.22
N PHE A 120 -5.40 22.22 -24.66
CA PHE A 120 -6.24 21.19 -25.27
C PHE A 120 -7.73 21.59 -25.28
N LEU A 121 -8.24 22.10 -24.16
CA LEU A 121 -9.62 22.58 -24.08
C LEU A 121 -9.92 23.76 -25.03
N ASP A 122 -8.92 24.60 -25.36
CA ASP A 122 -9.07 25.71 -26.31
C ASP A 122 -9.28 25.22 -27.74
N GLU A 123 -8.82 24.03 -28.08
CA GLU A 123 -8.92 23.46 -29.43
C GLU A 123 -10.18 22.60 -29.63
N LEU A 124 -10.94 22.30 -28.54
CA LEU A 124 -12.13 21.46 -28.63
C LEU A 124 -13.36 22.24 -29.09
N PRO A 125 -14.23 21.62 -29.92
CA PRO A 125 -15.52 22.21 -30.30
C PRO A 125 -16.39 22.52 -29.08
N ALA A 126 -17.07 23.67 -29.08
CA ALA A 126 -17.88 24.11 -27.94
C ALA A 126 -19.02 23.12 -27.53
N ARG A 127 -19.48 22.26 -28.46
CA ARG A 127 -20.53 21.25 -28.22
C ARG A 127 -19.97 19.93 -27.62
N SER A 128 -18.66 19.83 -27.36
CA SER A 128 -18.06 18.62 -26.79
C SER A 128 -18.47 18.44 -25.35
N ALA A 129 -18.66 17.18 -24.94
CA ALA A 129 -18.88 16.79 -23.56
C ALA A 129 -17.53 16.47 -22.90
N ILE A 130 -17.23 17.16 -21.79
CA ILE A 130 -15.96 17.04 -21.11
C ILE A 130 -16.18 16.52 -19.69
N ALA A 131 -15.39 15.56 -19.25
CA ALA A 131 -15.29 15.20 -17.86
C ALA A 131 -13.85 15.41 -17.39
N VAL A 132 -13.67 16.15 -16.30
CA VAL A 132 -12.37 16.35 -15.67
C VAL A 132 -12.32 15.47 -14.42
N ILE A 133 -11.33 14.60 -14.34
CA ILE A 133 -11.04 13.71 -13.21
C ILE A 133 -9.64 14.04 -12.71
N THR A 134 -9.48 14.14 -11.41
CA THR A 134 -8.17 14.25 -10.76
C THR A 134 -7.87 13.01 -9.94
N THR A 135 -6.61 12.72 -9.68
CA THR A 135 -6.24 11.52 -8.88
C THR A 135 -6.66 11.63 -7.42
N ASP A 136 -6.87 12.82 -6.88
CA ASP A 136 -7.42 13.06 -5.54
C ASP A 136 -8.96 13.04 -5.48
N ASP A 137 -9.64 13.42 -6.60
CA ASP A 137 -11.11 13.36 -6.75
C ASP A 137 -11.47 12.55 -8.00
N PRO A 138 -11.50 11.21 -7.92
CA PRO A 138 -11.79 10.36 -9.05
C PRO A 138 -13.27 10.40 -9.50
N TYR A 139 -14.13 11.18 -8.85
CA TYR A 139 -15.53 11.32 -9.22
C TYR A 139 -15.73 12.40 -10.28
N GLY A 140 -15.70 11.99 -11.55
CA GLY A 140 -15.97 12.88 -12.67
C GLY A 140 -17.46 13.02 -12.97
N ARG A 141 -17.85 14.14 -13.55
CA ARG A 141 -19.17 14.36 -14.18
C ARG A 141 -18.98 15.00 -15.54
N TRP A 142 -19.94 14.76 -16.44
CA TRP A 142 -19.97 15.42 -17.72
C TRP A 142 -20.35 16.89 -17.58
N THR A 143 -19.57 17.76 -18.22
CA THR A 143 -19.71 19.22 -18.20
C THR A 143 -19.45 19.79 -19.60
N ASP A 144 -19.71 21.06 -19.80
CA ASP A 144 -19.27 21.77 -20.99
C ASP A 144 -17.79 22.19 -20.91
N VAL A 145 -17.25 22.71 -22.02
CA VAL A 145 -15.85 23.14 -22.11
C VAL A 145 -15.52 24.27 -21.12
N ASN A 146 -16.46 25.17 -20.81
CA ASN A 146 -16.21 26.32 -19.92
C ASN A 146 -16.14 25.89 -18.45
N GLU A 147 -17.04 24.98 -18.01
CA GLU A 147 -17.00 24.44 -16.67
C GLU A 147 -15.75 23.56 -16.47
N ALA A 148 -15.41 22.73 -17.47
CA ALA A 148 -14.17 21.95 -17.47
C ALA A 148 -12.93 22.84 -17.34
N ARG A 149 -12.89 23.96 -18.08
CA ARG A 149 -11.83 24.99 -18.00
C ARG A 149 -11.71 25.53 -16.57
N SER A 150 -12.83 25.96 -15.99
CA SER A 150 -12.84 26.51 -14.62
C SER A 150 -12.31 25.50 -13.60
N ARG A 151 -12.67 24.23 -13.75
CA ARG A 151 -12.19 23.14 -12.87
C ARG A 151 -10.67 22.93 -13.02
N VAL A 152 -10.15 22.90 -14.25
CA VAL A 152 -8.70 22.79 -14.51
C VAL A 152 -7.94 24.00 -13.97
N GLN A 153 -8.48 25.22 -14.14
CA GLN A 153 -7.87 26.44 -13.61
C GLN A 153 -7.74 26.45 -12.08
N GLY A 154 -8.68 25.81 -11.38
CA GLY A 154 -8.68 25.70 -9.92
C GLY A 154 -7.68 24.71 -9.34
N LEU A 155 -6.90 24.00 -10.14
CA LEU A 155 -5.88 23.05 -9.66
C LEU A 155 -4.57 23.80 -9.38
N ASP A 156 -4.41 24.27 -8.15
CA ASP A 156 -3.27 25.13 -7.79
C ASP A 156 -2.10 24.37 -7.17
N GLN A 157 -2.35 23.29 -6.42
CA GLN A 157 -1.31 22.56 -5.67
C GLN A 157 -1.50 21.04 -5.75
N PRO A 158 -0.40 20.27 -5.74
CA PRO A 158 -0.45 18.83 -5.60
C PRO A 158 -1.04 18.42 -4.25
N VAL A 159 -1.67 17.25 -4.22
CA VAL A 159 -2.36 16.73 -3.05
C VAL A 159 -1.66 15.47 -2.53
N ALA A 160 -1.26 15.48 -1.27
CA ALA A 160 -0.55 14.36 -0.67
C ALA A 160 -1.41 13.09 -0.49
N SER A 161 -2.73 13.21 -0.58
CA SER A 161 -3.70 12.11 -0.45
C SER A 161 -4.24 11.61 -1.79
N SER A 162 -3.56 11.90 -2.90
CA SER A 162 -4.03 11.49 -4.23
C SER A 162 -3.98 9.98 -4.42
N GLY A 163 -4.92 9.48 -5.24
CA GLY A 163 -4.91 8.09 -5.70
C GLY A 163 -4.03 7.90 -6.93
N SER A 164 -4.06 6.70 -7.51
CA SER A 164 -3.33 6.40 -8.75
C SER A 164 -4.12 6.81 -10.00
N VAL A 165 -3.40 7.11 -11.09
CA VAL A 165 -3.97 7.32 -12.43
C VAL A 165 -4.79 6.11 -12.88
N THR A 166 -4.39 4.88 -12.52
CA THR A 166 -5.13 3.64 -12.80
C THR A 166 -6.54 3.65 -12.19
N THR A 167 -6.70 4.21 -10.98
CA THR A 167 -8.01 4.36 -10.34
C THR A 167 -8.88 5.39 -11.08
N ALA A 168 -8.30 6.53 -11.43
CA ALA A 168 -8.98 7.57 -12.21
C ALA A 168 -9.40 7.05 -13.59
N LEU A 169 -8.56 6.25 -14.23
CA LEU A 169 -8.83 5.65 -15.54
C LEU A 169 -9.99 4.64 -15.50
N ALA A 170 -10.09 3.83 -14.42
CA ALA A 170 -11.23 2.95 -14.24
C ALA A 170 -12.56 3.74 -14.18
N THR A 171 -12.56 4.89 -13.48
CA THR A 171 -13.73 5.78 -13.44
C THR A 171 -14.01 6.42 -14.81
N ALA A 172 -12.96 6.79 -15.54
CA ALA A 172 -13.11 7.33 -16.90
C ALA A 172 -13.84 6.32 -17.83
N TYR A 173 -13.49 5.04 -17.76
CA TYR A 173 -14.20 4.02 -18.53
C TYR A 173 -15.67 3.88 -18.11
N GLN A 174 -15.96 3.96 -16.81
CA GLN A 174 -17.34 3.91 -16.32
C GLN A 174 -18.17 5.13 -16.77
N LEU A 175 -17.55 6.31 -16.84
CA LEU A 175 -18.20 7.53 -17.37
C LEU A 175 -18.47 7.40 -18.87
N LEU A 176 -17.49 6.92 -19.65
CA LEU A 176 -17.64 6.73 -21.09
C LEU A 176 -18.69 5.67 -21.45
N ALA A 177 -18.89 4.68 -20.58
CA ALA A 177 -19.95 3.69 -20.76
C ALA A 177 -21.36 4.30 -20.62
N LYS A 178 -21.51 5.42 -19.92
CA LYS A 178 -22.78 6.10 -19.63
C LYS A 178 -22.94 7.42 -20.37
N VAL A 179 -22.04 7.74 -21.32
CA VAL A 179 -22.18 8.97 -22.08
C VAL A 179 -23.41 8.90 -22.98
N GLU A 180 -24.29 9.88 -22.84
CA GLU A 180 -25.45 10.07 -23.70
C GLU A 180 -25.22 11.34 -24.51
N PRO A 181 -25.20 11.27 -25.85
CA PRO A 181 -25.13 12.47 -26.68
C PRO A 181 -26.43 13.28 -26.55
N PRO A 182 -26.41 14.59 -26.84
CA PRO A 182 -27.62 15.40 -26.87
C PRO A 182 -28.69 14.82 -27.78
N GLU A 183 -29.98 15.09 -27.48
CA GLU A 183 -31.12 14.60 -28.26
C GLU A 183 -30.95 14.98 -29.76
N GLY A 184 -30.94 13.93 -30.60
CA GLY A 184 -30.84 14.09 -32.07
C GLY A 184 -29.46 13.74 -32.66
N ASP A 185 -28.45 13.54 -31.89
CA ASP A 185 -27.12 13.09 -32.34
C ASP A 185 -27.00 11.54 -32.25
N ASP A 186 -26.34 10.93 -33.22
CA ASP A 186 -26.04 9.49 -33.19
C ASP A 186 -24.90 9.23 -32.19
N PRO A 187 -25.11 8.37 -31.18
CA PRO A 187 -24.06 8.04 -30.23
C PRO A 187 -22.77 7.48 -30.85
N SER A 188 -22.89 6.83 -32.01
CA SER A 188 -21.75 6.27 -32.76
C SER A 188 -20.92 7.34 -33.46
N ALA A 189 -21.44 8.54 -33.61
CA ALA A 189 -20.74 9.65 -34.29
C ALA A 189 -19.79 10.41 -33.38
N TRP A 190 -19.89 10.24 -32.04
CA TRP A 190 -19.03 10.91 -31.10
C TRP A 190 -17.73 10.14 -30.84
N SER A 191 -16.61 10.73 -31.20
CA SER A 191 -15.30 10.19 -30.85
C SER A 191 -15.09 10.24 -29.35
N ARG A 192 -14.65 9.12 -28.76
CA ARG A 192 -14.34 9.01 -27.33
C ARG A 192 -12.85 9.18 -27.11
N LEU A 193 -12.48 10.06 -26.20
CA LEU A 193 -11.09 10.41 -25.95
C LEU A 193 -10.78 10.37 -24.45
N ILE A 194 -9.64 9.84 -24.10
CA ILE A 194 -9.06 9.93 -22.76
C ILE A 194 -7.69 10.58 -22.87
N VAL A 195 -7.52 11.72 -22.22
CA VAL A 195 -6.24 12.45 -22.16
C VAL A 195 -5.73 12.42 -20.73
N ILE A 196 -4.55 11.87 -20.52
CA ILE A 196 -3.94 11.68 -19.21
C ILE A 196 -2.72 12.57 -19.11
N TYR A 197 -2.69 13.44 -18.10
CA TYR A 197 -1.55 14.31 -17.79
C TYR A 197 -0.88 13.78 -16.53
N THR A 198 0.32 13.22 -16.66
CA THR A 198 1.04 12.57 -15.56
C THR A 198 2.56 12.67 -15.76
N ASP A 199 3.32 12.53 -14.71
CA ASP A 199 4.78 12.47 -14.74
C ASP A 199 5.34 11.08 -15.04
N CYS A 200 4.47 10.10 -15.22
CA CYS A 200 4.81 8.71 -15.56
C CYS A 200 5.74 8.04 -14.53
N THR A 201 5.62 8.38 -13.25
CA THR A 201 6.38 7.73 -12.18
C THR A 201 5.74 6.41 -11.75
N THR A 202 6.52 5.56 -11.05
CA THR A 202 6.03 4.29 -10.50
C THR A 202 4.92 4.47 -9.47
N GLY A 203 4.85 5.62 -8.78
CA GLY A 203 3.80 5.94 -7.81
C GLY A 203 2.45 6.25 -8.44
N SER A 204 2.44 6.79 -9.67
CA SER A 204 1.21 7.19 -10.35
C SER A 204 0.45 6.05 -11.04
N TRP A 205 1.09 4.90 -11.26
CA TRP A 205 0.51 3.77 -11.99
C TRP A 205 0.60 2.47 -11.22
N ASP A 206 -0.51 1.73 -11.14
CA ASP A 206 -0.58 0.40 -10.54
C ASP A 206 -0.63 -0.68 -11.65
N PRO A 207 0.50 -1.36 -11.94
CA PRO A 207 0.58 -2.39 -12.98
C PRO A 207 -0.33 -3.58 -12.75
N ASP A 208 -0.61 -3.92 -11.48
CA ASP A 208 -1.41 -5.10 -11.12
C ASP A 208 -2.87 -4.97 -11.56
N ARG A 209 -3.34 -3.74 -11.77
CA ARG A 209 -4.70 -3.45 -12.25
C ARG A 209 -4.85 -3.39 -13.76
N THR A 210 -3.76 -3.57 -14.52
CA THR A 210 -3.78 -3.42 -15.98
C THR A 210 -4.76 -4.36 -16.66
N GLU A 211 -4.84 -5.62 -16.23
CA GLU A 211 -5.80 -6.59 -16.81
C GLU A 211 -7.26 -6.21 -16.54
N ASP A 212 -7.56 -5.67 -15.36
CA ASP A 212 -8.91 -5.19 -15.02
C ASP A 212 -9.30 -3.99 -15.90
N LEU A 213 -8.36 -3.07 -16.13
CA LEU A 213 -8.57 -1.91 -16.99
C LEU A 213 -8.77 -2.31 -18.46
N ILE A 214 -8.04 -3.31 -18.95
CA ILE A 214 -8.24 -3.87 -20.30
C ILE A 214 -9.67 -4.43 -20.42
N ARG A 215 -10.12 -5.20 -19.42
CA ARG A 215 -11.50 -5.73 -19.40
C ARG A 215 -12.55 -4.61 -19.41
N LEU A 216 -12.35 -3.55 -18.62
CA LEU A 216 -13.24 -2.39 -18.60
C LEU A 216 -13.27 -1.67 -19.95
N ARG A 217 -12.10 -1.41 -20.55
CA ARG A 217 -11.97 -0.80 -21.88
C ARG A 217 -12.71 -1.63 -22.95
N ASP A 218 -12.47 -2.94 -22.96
CA ASP A 218 -13.01 -3.83 -23.98
C ASP A 218 -14.54 -4.04 -23.85
N SER A 219 -15.08 -3.79 -22.64
CA SER A 219 -16.53 -3.82 -22.41
C SER A 219 -17.27 -2.58 -22.95
N LEU A 220 -16.55 -1.50 -23.30
CA LEU A 220 -17.15 -0.28 -23.83
C LEU A 220 -17.75 -0.54 -25.23
N PRO A 221 -18.86 0.15 -25.60
CA PRO A 221 -19.40 0.10 -26.96
C PRO A 221 -18.44 0.80 -27.95
N ASP A 222 -18.47 0.38 -29.20
CA ASP A 222 -17.72 1.04 -30.27
C ASP A 222 -18.30 2.44 -30.59
N PRO A 223 -17.45 3.42 -30.97
CA PRO A 223 -16.00 3.35 -31.11
C PRO A 223 -15.28 3.31 -29.77
N LYS A 224 -14.22 2.49 -29.69
CA LYS A 224 -13.39 2.42 -28.48
C LYS A 224 -12.70 3.77 -28.22
N PRO A 225 -12.41 4.12 -26.94
CA PRO A 225 -11.75 5.37 -26.63
C PRO A 225 -10.31 5.39 -27.15
N VAL A 226 -9.90 6.54 -27.69
CA VAL A 226 -8.50 6.83 -28.03
C VAL A 226 -7.83 7.37 -26.77
N HIS A 227 -6.66 6.85 -26.43
CA HIS A 227 -5.87 7.26 -25.28
C HIS A 227 -4.68 8.09 -25.71
N THR A 228 -4.45 9.19 -24.99
CA THR A 228 -3.25 10.01 -25.15
C THR A 228 -2.70 10.33 -23.77
N ILE A 229 -1.45 9.97 -23.51
CA ILE A 229 -0.74 10.28 -22.26
C ILE A 229 0.21 11.43 -22.54
N ILE A 230 -0.01 12.56 -21.87
CA ILE A 230 0.84 13.73 -21.92
C ILE A 230 1.85 13.62 -20.77
N ASP A 231 3.05 13.24 -21.11
CA ASP A 231 4.15 13.06 -20.18
C ASP A 231 4.75 14.41 -19.78
N VAL A 232 4.45 14.88 -18.59
CA VAL A 232 5.01 16.11 -18.00
C VAL A 232 6.24 15.84 -17.11
N GLY A 233 6.72 14.60 -17.05
CA GLY A 233 7.81 14.19 -16.21
C GLY A 233 9.19 14.72 -16.62
N VAL A 234 10.14 14.63 -15.70
CA VAL A 234 11.55 15.01 -15.90
C VAL A 234 12.39 13.75 -16.01
N THR A 235 13.23 13.65 -17.04
CA THR A 235 14.01 12.43 -17.33
C THR A 235 15.13 12.15 -16.32
N GLN A 236 15.65 13.16 -15.65
CA GLN A 236 16.73 13.03 -14.65
C GLN A 236 16.45 13.98 -13.48
N ALA A 237 15.41 13.65 -12.71
CA ALA A 237 15.09 14.42 -11.51
C ALA A 237 16.15 14.19 -10.44
N VAL A 238 16.70 15.27 -9.86
CA VAL A 238 17.52 15.20 -8.65
C VAL A 238 16.62 15.51 -7.46
N ASN A 239 16.52 14.56 -6.53
CA ASN A 239 15.66 14.66 -5.36
C ASN A 239 16.26 13.93 -4.17
N PHE A 240 16.04 14.45 -2.96
CA PHE A 240 16.35 13.82 -1.70
C PHE A 240 15.06 13.60 -0.93
N ALA A 241 14.77 12.39 -0.53
CA ALA A 241 13.51 12.06 0.09
C ALA A 241 13.69 11.27 1.39
N LEU A 242 12.79 11.49 2.33
CA LEU A 242 12.56 10.61 3.46
C LEU A 242 11.39 9.67 3.10
N THR A 243 11.66 8.38 2.86
CA THR A 243 10.65 7.45 2.35
C THR A 243 9.87 6.73 3.43
N SER A 244 10.51 6.39 4.54
CA SER A 244 9.83 5.70 5.64
C SER A 244 10.36 6.12 6.99
N VAL A 245 9.49 6.07 7.99
CA VAL A 245 9.81 6.23 9.40
C VAL A 245 9.11 5.13 10.18
N GLN A 246 9.80 4.46 11.10
CA GLN A 246 9.26 3.33 11.84
C GLN A 246 9.80 3.26 13.27
N MET A 247 8.92 2.91 14.18
CA MET A 247 9.23 2.54 15.56
C MET A 247 8.26 1.45 16.00
N LYS A 248 8.77 0.41 16.63
CA LYS A 248 7.94 -0.66 17.21
C LYS A 248 8.50 -1.08 18.57
N PRO A 249 7.68 -1.09 19.61
CA PRO A 249 6.28 -0.66 19.68
C PRO A 249 6.13 0.88 19.61
N GLN A 250 4.93 1.39 19.31
CA GLN A 250 4.65 2.83 19.30
C GLN A 250 4.30 3.40 20.68
N ILE A 251 4.04 2.55 21.65
CA ILE A 251 3.93 2.90 23.08
C ILE A 251 5.15 2.31 23.79
N ILE A 252 5.86 3.11 24.54
CA ILE A 252 7.03 2.71 25.32
C ILE A 252 6.88 3.16 26.77
N SER A 253 7.65 2.57 27.66
CA SER A 253 7.72 3.01 29.06
C SER A 253 8.65 4.20 29.23
N ALA A 254 8.45 4.98 30.28
CA ALA A 254 9.23 6.19 30.56
C ALA A 254 10.75 5.92 30.65
N ASN A 255 11.15 4.72 31.05
CA ASN A 255 12.54 4.31 31.19
C ASN A 255 13.15 3.71 29.91
N GLN A 256 12.38 3.59 28.84
CA GLN A 256 12.86 3.05 27.56
C GLN A 256 13.29 4.15 26.61
N PRO A 257 14.39 3.95 25.86
CA PRO A 257 14.71 4.84 24.76
C PRO A 257 13.72 4.65 23.60
N ALA A 258 13.24 5.76 23.03
CA ALA A 258 12.50 5.73 21.78
C ALA A 258 13.49 5.56 20.63
N VAL A 259 13.44 4.40 19.97
CA VAL A 259 14.33 4.07 18.84
C VAL A 259 13.55 4.15 17.54
N ILE A 260 13.80 5.19 16.76
CA ILE A 260 13.13 5.44 15.49
C ILE A 260 14.10 5.17 14.34
N THR A 261 13.65 4.38 13.38
CA THR A 261 14.39 4.09 12.14
C THR A 261 13.81 4.90 11.00
N LEU A 262 14.66 5.60 10.28
CA LEU A 262 14.33 6.48 9.16
C LEU A 262 15.05 6.01 7.90
N THR A 263 14.38 6.04 6.75
CA THR A 263 14.98 5.71 5.46
C THR A 263 15.09 6.98 4.61
N ALA A 264 16.30 7.29 4.17
CA ALA A 264 16.59 8.36 3.21
C ALA A 264 16.92 7.77 1.84
N LEU A 265 16.41 8.39 0.78
CA LEU A 265 16.60 8.04 -0.63
C LEU A 265 17.22 9.25 -1.34
N ALA A 266 18.16 9.00 -2.24
CA ALA A 266 18.63 9.98 -3.21
C ALA A 266 18.28 9.52 -4.62
N THR A 267 17.55 10.33 -5.38
CA THR A 267 17.26 10.12 -6.79
C THR A 267 18.09 11.10 -7.61
N GLY A 268 18.66 10.65 -8.72
CA GLY A 268 19.51 11.52 -9.56
C GLY A 268 20.08 10.77 -10.76
N PRO A 269 21.04 11.38 -11.47
CA PRO A 269 21.70 10.75 -12.62
C PRO A 269 22.45 9.49 -12.19
N ASP A 270 22.57 8.54 -13.11
CA ASP A 270 23.35 7.30 -12.90
C ASP A 270 24.85 7.62 -12.88
N THR A 271 25.32 8.07 -11.70
CA THR A 271 26.72 8.39 -11.44
C THR A 271 27.16 7.74 -10.14
N GLU A 272 28.47 7.55 -9.97
CA GLU A 272 29.06 7.04 -8.72
C GLU A 272 29.04 8.06 -7.58
N GLU A 273 28.53 9.25 -7.81
CA GLU A 273 28.45 10.29 -6.78
C GLU A 273 27.49 9.90 -5.64
N ALA A 274 27.92 10.13 -4.43
CA ALA A 274 27.12 9.95 -3.23
C ALA A 274 26.95 11.31 -2.55
N PRO A 275 25.87 12.04 -2.86
CA PRO A 275 25.61 13.34 -2.25
C PRO A 275 25.48 13.22 -0.73
N GLU A 276 25.89 14.27 -0.05
CA GLU A 276 25.80 14.37 1.41
C GLU A 276 24.45 14.98 1.80
N ILE A 277 23.66 14.21 2.55
CA ILE A 277 22.34 14.60 3.02
C ILE A 277 22.42 14.89 4.52
N VAL A 278 21.93 16.05 4.92
CA VAL A 278 21.85 16.49 6.31
C VAL A 278 20.41 16.37 6.79
N ILE A 279 20.20 15.56 7.84
CA ILE A 279 18.87 15.30 8.38
C ILE A 279 18.83 15.73 9.84
N THR A 280 17.87 16.58 10.18
CA THR A 280 17.56 17.01 11.54
C THR A 280 16.35 16.25 12.08
N ALA A 281 16.40 15.97 13.40
CA ALA A 281 15.29 15.44 14.16
C ALA A 281 14.87 16.45 15.22
N GLU A 282 13.65 16.89 15.16
CA GLU A 282 13.01 17.86 16.03
C GLU A 282 11.98 17.14 16.92
N LEU A 283 12.13 17.24 18.24
CA LEU A 283 11.23 16.61 19.20
C LEU A 283 10.26 17.66 19.76
N ASP A 284 8.96 17.31 19.84
CA ASP A 284 7.88 18.09 20.46
C ASP A 284 7.83 19.57 20.02
N GLN A 285 7.85 19.80 18.72
CA GLN A 285 7.61 21.10 18.09
C GLN A 285 8.57 22.22 18.53
N GLY A 286 9.82 22.20 18.07
CA GLY A 286 10.64 23.39 18.09
C GLY A 286 12.04 23.23 18.72
N ARG A 287 12.42 22.03 19.13
CA ARG A 287 13.80 21.76 19.58
C ARG A 287 14.46 20.71 18.70
N VAL A 288 15.43 21.15 17.91
CA VAL A 288 16.34 20.22 17.20
C VAL A 288 17.17 19.49 18.24
N VAL A 289 16.96 18.17 18.37
CA VAL A 289 17.65 17.34 19.37
C VAL A 289 18.84 16.63 18.76
N GLN A 290 18.72 16.23 17.48
CA GLN A 290 19.77 15.50 16.78
C GLN A 290 19.90 15.96 15.34
N LYS A 291 21.14 16.03 14.86
CA LYS A 291 21.49 16.28 13.47
C LYS A 291 22.43 15.19 13.00
N LYS A 292 22.12 14.56 11.87
CA LYS A 292 22.95 13.51 11.27
C LYS A 292 23.23 13.82 9.82
N THR A 293 24.44 13.52 9.40
CA THR A 293 24.87 13.66 8.02
C THR A 293 25.21 12.28 7.48
N LEU A 294 24.75 11.98 6.26
CA LEU A 294 25.08 10.71 5.61
C LEU A 294 25.28 10.91 4.12
N ARG A 295 26.04 10.01 3.51
CA ARG A 295 26.22 9.95 2.05
C ARG A 295 25.32 8.85 1.48
N VAL A 296 24.48 9.21 0.54
CA VAL A 296 23.54 8.31 -0.13
C VAL A 296 23.81 8.35 -1.63
N PRO A 297 24.33 7.26 -2.22
CA PRO A 297 24.48 7.18 -3.68
C PRO A 297 23.13 7.33 -4.38
N TYR A 298 23.11 7.96 -5.55
CA TYR A 298 21.90 8.07 -6.34
C TYR A 298 21.32 6.69 -6.69
N GLY A 299 20.00 6.58 -6.70
CA GLY A 299 19.26 5.32 -6.89
C GLY A 299 19.28 4.39 -5.67
N GLN A 300 19.88 4.79 -4.53
CA GLN A 300 19.97 3.97 -3.33
C GLN A 300 19.27 4.61 -2.13
N SER A 301 18.87 3.76 -1.20
CA SER A 301 18.34 4.16 0.09
C SER A 301 19.29 3.79 1.22
N ARG A 302 19.26 4.57 2.30
CA ARG A 302 20.06 4.32 3.52
C ARG A 302 19.19 4.46 4.75
N LEU A 303 19.41 3.55 5.72
CA LEU A 303 18.74 3.53 7.01
C LEU A 303 19.53 4.35 8.03
N LEU A 304 18.81 5.18 8.80
CA LEU A 304 19.35 5.89 9.97
C LEU A 304 18.54 5.48 11.20
N ARG A 305 19.23 5.37 12.32
CA ARG A 305 18.64 5.12 13.63
C ARG A 305 18.80 6.36 14.51
N TYR A 306 17.69 6.84 15.05
CA TYR A 306 17.62 7.90 16.04
C TYR A 306 17.18 7.31 17.37
N GLU A 307 17.75 7.80 18.48
CA GLU A 307 17.46 7.32 19.82
C GLU A 307 17.23 8.50 20.75
N PHE A 308 16.04 8.55 21.38
CA PHE A 308 15.63 9.59 22.30
C PHE A 308 15.49 9.01 23.70
N GLN A 309 16.08 9.67 24.69
CA GLN A 309 16.08 9.25 26.10
C GLN A 309 15.57 10.37 27.00
N GLY A 310 15.17 10.02 28.23
CA GLY A 310 14.72 11.00 29.22
C GLY A 310 13.36 11.63 28.86
N LEU A 311 12.48 10.86 28.23
CA LEU A 311 11.16 11.31 27.80
C LEU A 311 10.17 11.30 28.96
N THR A 312 9.29 12.31 29.00
CA THR A 312 8.21 12.41 29.98
C THR A 312 7.03 11.52 29.56
N SER A 313 6.14 11.16 30.52
CA SER A 313 4.90 10.46 30.16
C SER A 313 3.99 11.33 29.30
N GLY A 314 3.36 10.76 28.29
CA GLY A 314 2.44 11.42 27.37
C GLY A 314 2.75 11.15 25.90
N PHE A 315 2.10 11.90 25.01
CA PHE A 315 2.35 11.84 23.58
C PHE A 315 3.56 12.68 23.21
N HIS A 316 4.46 12.10 22.42
CA HIS A 316 5.61 12.76 21.82
C HIS A 316 5.52 12.75 20.31
N THR A 317 6.02 13.81 19.70
CA THR A 317 6.05 13.99 18.25
C THR A 317 7.49 14.23 17.79
N VAL A 318 7.90 13.60 16.70
CA VAL A 318 9.21 13.83 16.08
C VAL A 318 9.01 14.21 14.62
N THR A 319 9.61 15.34 14.24
CA THR A 319 9.72 15.77 12.84
C THR A 319 11.15 15.53 12.36
N PHE A 320 11.28 14.73 11.32
CA PHE A 320 12.55 14.57 10.60
C PHE A 320 12.50 15.45 9.35
N ARG A 321 13.59 16.20 9.10
CA ARG A 321 13.68 17.10 7.96
C ARG A 321 15.03 17.03 7.29
N ILE A 322 15.06 16.96 5.97
CA ILE A 322 16.25 17.17 5.14
C ILE A 322 16.51 18.68 5.08
N GLU A 323 17.74 19.11 5.40
CA GLU A 323 18.14 20.51 5.30
C GLU A 323 18.61 20.91 3.90
N ASN A 324 18.99 19.95 3.09
CA ASN A 324 19.35 20.20 1.70
C ASN A 324 18.13 20.68 0.91
N THR A 325 18.27 21.76 0.18
CA THR A 325 17.23 22.22 -0.74
C THR A 325 17.23 21.39 -2.01
N ASP A 326 16.09 20.90 -2.41
CA ASP A 326 15.86 20.23 -3.68
C ASP A 326 14.59 20.76 -4.38
N ARG A 327 14.12 20.03 -5.37
CA ARG A 327 13.01 20.46 -6.22
C ARG A 327 11.65 19.92 -5.80
N LEU A 328 11.59 18.98 -4.82
CA LEU A 328 10.36 18.40 -4.28
C LEU A 328 10.37 18.47 -2.75
N MET A 329 9.94 19.59 -2.19
CA MET A 329 10.08 19.85 -0.75
C MET A 329 9.10 19.05 0.14
N ILE A 330 8.01 18.53 -0.41
CA ILE A 330 6.97 17.86 0.38
C ILE A 330 7.45 16.53 0.98
N ASP A 331 8.38 15.84 0.34
CA ASP A 331 8.93 14.55 0.79
C ASP A 331 10.24 14.70 1.60
N ASN A 332 10.70 15.93 1.81
CA ASN A 332 11.82 16.26 2.67
C ASN A 332 11.52 16.15 4.16
N SER A 333 10.26 15.91 4.53
CA SER A 333 9.85 15.82 5.93
C SER A 333 9.08 14.53 6.19
N ARG A 334 9.31 13.92 7.39
CA ARG A 334 8.54 12.80 7.93
C ARG A 334 8.19 13.08 9.37
N TYR A 335 7.01 12.62 9.77
CA TYR A 335 6.40 12.89 11.04
C TYR A 335 6.13 11.59 11.78
N TRP A 336 6.45 11.55 13.06
CA TRP A 336 6.22 10.38 13.87
C TRP A 336 5.62 10.75 15.21
N THR A 337 4.55 10.07 15.60
CA THR A 337 3.92 10.18 16.92
C THR A 337 4.09 8.86 17.66
N PHE A 338 4.43 8.94 18.93
CA PHE A 338 4.48 7.81 19.85
C PHE A 338 4.05 8.24 21.24
N GLN A 339 3.73 7.25 22.07
CA GLN A 339 3.30 7.52 23.44
C GLN A 339 4.31 6.94 24.44
N VAL A 340 4.61 7.70 25.47
CA VAL A 340 5.37 7.23 26.62
C VAL A 340 4.37 7.02 27.76
N GLY A 341 4.17 5.76 28.15
CA GLY A 341 3.31 5.35 29.24
C GLY A 341 4.08 5.08 30.52
N ALA A 342 3.37 4.88 31.62
CA ALA A 342 3.96 4.31 32.80
C ALA A 342 4.43 2.87 32.53
N ALA A 343 5.51 2.43 33.18
CA ALA A 343 5.88 1.03 33.15
C ALA A 343 4.75 0.19 33.75
N ARG A 344 4.51 -1.01 33.19
CA ARG A 344 3.49 -1.91 33.74
C ARG A 344 3.94 -2.49 35.04
N SER A 345 3.04 -2.51 36.02
CA SER A 345 3.34 -2.97 37.37
C SER A 345 3.21 -4.49 37.46
N VAL A 346 4.31 -5.17 37.77
CA VAL A 346 4.37 -6.60 38.03
C VAL A 346 4.73 -6.80 39.50
N LEU A 347 3.82 -7.41 40.25
CA LEU A 347 4.12 -7.83 41.62
C LEU A 347 4.56 -9.31 41.63
N THR A 348 5.73 -9.59 42.13
CA THR A 348 6.21 -10.95 42.34
C THR A 348 6.19 -11.26 43.83
N ILE A 349 5.45 -12.28 44.19
CA ILE A 349 5.32 -12.77 45.57
C ILE A 349 6.19 -14.01 45.66
N SER A 350 7.16 -14.02 46.59
CA SER A 350 8.04 -15.16 46.84
C SER A 350 8.32 -15.30 48.31
N ASP A 351 8.49 -16.53 48.83
CA ASP A 351 8.85 -16.74 50.24
C ASP A 351 10.23 -16.15 50.57
N ARG A 352 11.10 -16.06 49.55
CA ARG A 352 12.42 -15.43 49.68
C ARG A 352 12.65 -14.52 48.48
N VAL A 353 12.97 -13.27 48.75
CA VAL A 353 13.18 -12.25 47.71
C VAL A 353 14.33 -12.61 46.77
N GLU A 354 15.34 -13.33 47.30
CA GLU A 354 16.52 -13.76 46.53
C GLU A 354 16.16 -14.73 45.39
N ASP A 355 15.09 -15.52 45.57
CA ASP A 355 14.61 -16.46 44.52
C ASP A 355 14.09 -15.74 43.28
N ALA A 356 13.70 -14.46 43.39
CA ALA A 356 13.16 -13.68 42.32
C ALA A 356 14.17 -12.72 41.63
N LEU A 357 15.45 -12.71 42.04
CA LEU A 357 16.45 -11.77 41.53
C LEU A 357 16.59 -11.82 40.00
N PHE A 358 16.71 -13.03 39.43
CA PHE A 358 16.84 -13.19 37.97
C PHE A 358 15.52 -12.88 37.24
N TRP A 359 14.39 -13.21 37.85
CA TRP A 359 13.06 -12.90 37.38
C TRP A 359 12.88 -11.37 37.29
N GLN A 360 13.20 -10.64 38.33
CA GLN A 360 13.16 -9.18 38.38
C GLN A 360 14.09 -8.57 37.32
N ALA A 361 15.34 -9.08 37.21
CA ALA A 361 16.30 -8.60 36.22
C ALA A 361 15.82 -8.82 34.78
N ALA A 362 15.15 -9.95 34.49
CA ALA A 362 14.58 -10.25 33.19
C ALA A 362 13.48 -9.25 32.79
N HIS A 363 12.64 -8.83 33.74
CA HIS A 363 11.60 -7.83 33.47
C HIS A 363 12.17 -6.42 33.31
N ALA A 364 13.16 -6.06 34.10
CA ALA A 364 13.83 -4.77 34.02
C ALA A 364 14.66 -4.59 32.74
N ALA A 365 15.06 -5.69 32.09
CA ALA A 365 16.01 -5.66 30.95
C ALA A 365 15.56 -4.78 29.78
N LYS A 366 14.25 -4.63 29.56
CA LYS A 366 13.69 -3.78 28.50
C LYS A 366 12.97 -2.53 29.00
N GLY A 367 12.84 -2.34 30.33
CA GLY A 367 12.17 -1.18 30.93
C GLY A 367 10.67 -1.10 30.71
N GLU A 368 10.04 -2.14 30.15
CA GLU A 368 8.57 -2.19 29.94
C GLU A 368 7.81 -2.48 31.25
N PHE A 369 8.44 -3.21 32.15
CA PHE A 369 7.85 -3.65 33.39
C PHE A 369 8.59 -3.06 34.59
N ASP A 370 7.82 -2.63 35.57
CA ASP A 370 8.33 -2.32 36.92
C ASP A 370 7.96 -3.52 37.81
N CYS A 371 8.98 -4.30 38.16
CA CYS A 371 8.81 -5.55 38.89
C CYS A 371 9.16 -5.37 40.34
N LEU A 372 8.13 -5.32 41.21
CA LEU A 372 8.26 -5.30 42.64
C LEU A 372 8.25 -6.74 43.18
N VAL A 373 9.22 -7.07 44.06
CA VAL A 373 9.29 -8.36 44.71
C VAL A 373 8.98 -8.22 46.20
N VAL A 374 8.05 -9.04 46.71
CA VAL A 374 7.60 -9.00 48.07
C VAL A 374 7.40 -10.41 48.62
N THR A 375 7.36 -10.52 49.98
CA THR A 375 6.98 -11.76 50.65
C THR A 375 5.45 -11.78 50.91
N PRO A 376 4.84 -12.97 51.15
CA PRO A 376 3.41 -13.08 51.45
C PRO A 376 2.95 -12.21 52.61
N GLU A 377 3.81 -11.95 53.61
CA GLU A 377 3.54 -11.16 54.81
C GLU A 377 3.34 -9.67 54.49
N GLN A 378 3.91 -9.18 53.40
CA GLN A 378 3.79 -7.77 53.01
C GLN A 378 2.45 -7.47 52.33
N ILE A 379 1.62 -8.49 52.05
CA ILE A 379 0.28 -8.34 51.51
C ILE A 379 -0.74 -8.38 52.66
N ARG A 380 -1.40 -7.24 52.86
CA ARG A 380 -2.31 -7.04 54.01
C ARG A 380 -3.71 -6.63 53.57
N ARG A 381 -4.66 -6.95 54.42
CA ARG A 381 -6.02 -6.46 54.29
C ARG A 381 -6.18 -5.31 55.27
N THR A 382 -6.62 -4.13 54.78
CA THR A 382 -6.93 -2.97 55.58
C THR A 382 -8.22 -3.17 56.36
N PRO A 383 -8.49 -2.41 57.45
CA PRO A 383 -9.75 -2.43 58.19
C PRO A 383 -10.97 -2.18 57.29
N GLU A 384 -10.82 -1.39 56.21
CA GLU A 384 -11.87 -1.06 55.22
C GLU A 384 -12.07 -2.21 54.22
N GLY A 385 -11.29 -3.30 54.31
CA GLY A 385 -11.39 -4.48 53.45
C GLY A 385 -10.62 -4.38 52.15
N ARG A 386 -9.84 -3.32 51.89
CA ARG A 386 -8.95 -3.20 50.75
C ARG A 386 -7.73 -4.09 50.94
N ILE A 387 -7.20 -4.61 49.82
CA ILE A 387 -6.00 -5.43 49.82
C ILE A 387 -4.87 -4.58 49.26
N ILE A 388 -3.84 -4.42 50.08
CA ILE A 388 -2.65 -3.59 49.75
C ILE A 388 -1.39 -4.40 49.89
N VAL A 389 -0.35 -4.00 49.13
CA VAL A 389 1.04 -4.42 49.29
C VAL A 389 1.81 -3.32 49.98
N GLU A 390 2.60 -3.67 51.01
CA GLU A 390 3.47 -2.74 51.75
C GLU A 390 4.92 -3.08 51.47
N TYR A 391 5.69 -2.10 51.00
CA TYR A 391 7.12 -2.30 50.70
C TYR A 391 7.95 -1.05 51.08
N PRO A 392 9.26 -1.23 51.35
CA PRO A 392 10.14 -0.10 51.67
C PRO A 392 10.19 0.91 50.53
N ASN A 393 10.15 2.18 50.85
CA ASN A 393 10.32 3.21 49.81
C ASN A 393 11.77 3.24 49.31
N PRO A 394 12.00 3.03 48.01
CA PRO A 394 13.36 3.04 47.44
C PRO A 394 14.12 4.35 47.67
N SER A 395 13.37 5.48 47.75
CA SER A 395 13.95 6.82 47.94
C SER A 395 14.16 7.18 49.41
N ASP A 396 13.47 6.51 50.33
CA ASP A 396 13.61 6.72 51.77
C ASP A 396 13.34 5.41 52.55
N PRO A 397 14.39 4.65 52.87
CA PRO A 397 14.24 3.36 53.55
C PRO A 397 13.52 3.39 54.91
N ARG A 398 13.29 4.60 55.49
CA ARG A 398 12.52 4.75 56.74
C ARG A 398 11.04 4.85 56.55
N SER A 399 10.55 4.99 55.33
CA SER A 399 9.13 5.05 54.97
C SER A 399 8.73 3.80 54.17
N THR A 400 7.44 3.45 54.29
CA THR A 400 6.82 2.37 53.49
C THR A 400 5.86 2.97 52.49
N LEU A 401 5.82 2.41 51.29
CA LEU A 401 4.83 2.68 50.29
C LEU A 401 3.73 1.63 50.38
N GLN A 402 2.53 2.02 50.02
CA GLN A 402 1.38 1.15 49.95
C GLN A 402 0.70 1.26 48.60
N GLU A 403 0.40 0.14 47.98
CA GLU A 403 -0.27 0.06 46.70
C GLU A 403 -1.43 -0.94 46.75
N GLU A 404 -2.55 -0.61 46.13
CA GLU A 404 -3.69 -1.51 46.05
C GLU A 404 -3.44 -2.61 45.03
N LEU A 405 -3.72 -3.88 45.36
CA LEU A 405 -3.53 -5.02 44.44
C LEU A 405 -4.27 -4.84 43.11
N ASN A 406 -5.45 -4.24 43.14
CA ASN A 406 -6.30 -4.06 41.96
C ASN A 406 -5.70 -3.09 40.90
N ARG A 407 -4.65 -2.36 41.24
CA ARG A 407 -3.96 -1.45 40.32
C ARG A 407 -2.80 -2.13 39.58
N LEU A 408 -2.42 -3.31 40.03
CA LEU A 408 -1.32 -4.06 39.44
C LEU A 408 -1.75 -4.80 38.16
N ASP A 409 -0.91 -4.75 37.14
CA ASP A 409 -1.20 -5.39 35.84
C ASP A 409 -1.02 -6.92 35.87
N LEU A 410 -0.07 -7.39 36.67
CA LEU A 410 0.25 -8.82 36.82
C LEU A 410 0.71 -9.13 38.24
N ILE A 411 0.23 -10.23 38.79
CA ILE A 411 0.76 -10.82 40.04
C ILE A 411 1.34 -12.19 39.76
N THR A 412 2.61 -12.41 40.12
CA THR A 412 3.32 -13.67 39.96
C THR A 412 3.56 -14.31 41.32
N LEU A 413 3.13 -15.54 41.52
CA LEU A 413 3.57 -16.40 42.62
C LEU A 413 4.82 -17.19 42.15
N LEU A 414 5.97 -16.88 42.68
CA LEU A 414 7.24 -17.49 42.33
C LEU A 414 7.83 -18.19 43.57
N ASN A 415 7.83 -19.50 43.59
CA ASN A 415 8.35 -20.28 44.71
C ASN A 415 7.71 -19.93 46.06
N VAL A 416 6.37 -19.82 46.09
CA VAL A 416 5.61 -19.69 47.33
C VAL A 416 5.25 -21.11 47.81
N ARG A 417 5.75 -21.53 48.99
CA ARG A 417 5.58 -22.91 49.49
C ARG A 417 4.12 -23.21 49.83
N ASN A 418 3.47 -22.34 50.61
CA ASN A 418 2.11 -22.58 51.09
C ASN A 418 1.26 -21.27 51.07
N PRO A 419 0.47 -21.03 50.02
CA PRO A 419 -0.40 -19.84 49.94
C PRO A 419 -1.59 -19.87 50.93
N GLN A 420 -1.84 -20.98 51.59
CA GLN A 420 -2.91 -21.13 52.59
C GLN A 420 -2.48 -20.64 53.99
N LEU A 421 -1.19 -20.38 54.20
CA LEU A 421 -0.76 -19.77 55.45
C LEU A 421 -1.39 -18.36 55.64
N SER A 422 -1.91 -18.12 56.83
CA SER A 422 -2.56 -16.82 57.12
C SER A 422 -1.53 -15.77 57.52
N HIS A 423 -1.43 -14.71 56.72
CA HIS A 423 -0.61 -13.55 56.98
C HIS A 423 -1.45 -12.27 56.85
N GLY A 424 -1.26 -11.28 57.71
CA GLY A 424 -1.82 -9.95 57.51
C GLY A 424 -3.35 -9.87 57.22
N GLY A 425 -4.17 -10.68 57.92
CA GLY A 425 -5.62 -10.66 57.80
C GLY A 425 -6.24 -11.60 56.78
N GLY A 426 -5.67 -12.81 56.62
CA GLY A 426 -6.21 -13.89 55.77
C GLY A 426 -5.17 -14.62 54.99
N THR A 427 -5.57 -15.69 54.30
CA THR A 427 -4.68 -16.47 53.41
C THR A 427 -4.36 -15.70 52.12
N LEU A 428 -3.30 -16.09 51.43
CA LEU A 428 -2.95 -15.44 50.16
C LEU A 428 -4.05 -15.66 49.11
N TRP A 429 -4.67 -16.86 49.08
CA TRP A 429 -5.79 -17.13 48.18
C TRP A 429 -7.03 -16.25 48.44
N GLU A 430 -7.35 -15.98 49.69
CA GLU A 430 -8.44 -15.06 50.03
C GLU A 430 -8.19 -13.62 49.57
N LYS A 431 -6.91 -13.24 49.41
CA LYS A 431 -6.50 -11.90 48.92
C LYS A 431 -6.45 -11.86 47.43
N LEU A 432 -6.00 -12.91 46.75
CA LEU A 432 -5.83 -12.97 45.30
C LEU A 432 -7.13 -13.27 44.54
N ARG A 433 -8.10 -14.00 45.18
CA ARG A 433 -9.38 -14.31 44.52
C ARG A 433 -10.16 -13.06 44.07
N PRO A 434 -10.35 -12.04 44.88
CA PRO A 434 -11.02 -10.78 44.43
C PRO A 434 -10.27 -10.08 43.30
N TYR A 435 -8.94 -10.08 43.33
CA TYR A 435 -8.10 -9.53 42.29
C TYR A 435 -8.34 -10.26 40.92
N GLY A 436 -8.29 -11.59 40.92
CA GLY A 436 -8.57 -12.39 39.73
C GLY A 436 -9.98 -12.19 39.19
N GLN A 437 -11.00 -12.18 40.06
CA GLN A 437 -12.41 -11.94 39.71
C GLN A 437 -12.64 -10.53 39.13
N ALA A 438 -11.90 -9.53 39.60
CA ALA A 438 -11.96 -8.16 39.08
C ALA A 438 -11.27 -7.98 37.70
N GLY A 439 -10.67 -9.04 37.14
CA GLY A 439 -9.97 -8.99 35.88
C GLY A 439 -8.45 -9.06 35.99
N GLY A 440 -7.92 -9.24 37.20
CA GLY A 440 -6.49 -9.39 37.46
C GLY A 440 -5.88 -10.63 36.80
N LYS A 441 -4.57 -10.57 36.56
CA LYS A 441 -3.79 -11.62 35.89
C LYS A 441 -2.84 -12.27 36.89
N LEU A 442 -2.88 -13.58 36.99
CA LEU A 442 -2.06 -14.37 37.88
C LEU A 442 -1.13 -15.28 37.10
N LEU A 443 0.13 -15.35 37.51
CA LEU A 443 1.12 -16.31 37.01
C LEU A 443 1.59 -17.13 38.19
N ILE A 444 1.54 -18.45 38.06
CA ILE A 444 1.96 -19.37 39.11
C ILE A 444 3.16 -20.18 38.61
N ILE A 445 4.27 -20.04 39.29
CA ILE A 445 5.53 -20.74 39.00
C ILE A 445 5.92 -21.51 40.28
N PRO A 446 5.85 -22.83 40.24
CA PRO A 446 6.11 -23.65 41.40
C PRO A 446 7.58 -23.65 41.82
N GLY A 447 7.81 -23.72 43.11
CA GLY A 447 9.12 -23.99 43.72
C GLY A 447 9.39 -25.49 43.92
N PRO A 448 10.54 -25.87 44.56
CA PRO A 448 10.91 -27.27 44.76
C PRO A 448 10.08 -27.96 45.84
N GLU A 449 9.53 -27.24 46.78
CA GLU A 449 8.85 -27.74 47.99
C GLU A 449 7.45 -27.12 48.15
N LEU A 450 6.49 -27.52 47.31
CA LEU A 450 5.10 -27.03 47.43
C LEU A 450 4.30 -27.85 48.45
N ASP A 451 3.48 -27.17 49.22
CA ASP A 451 2.38 -27.79 49.96
C ASP A 451 1.21 -27.98 48.97
N LEU A 452 1.07 -29.21 48.46
CA LEU A 452 0.04 -29.55 47.45
C LEU A 452 -1.37 -29.29 47.97
N ASP A 453 -1.63 -29.58 49.28
CA ASP A 453 -2.93 -29.33 49.87
C ASP A 453 -3.24 -27.84 49.96
N GLY A 454 -2.23 -27.04 50.33
CA GLY A 454 -2.33 -25.60 50.36
C GLY A 454 -2.61 -24.92 48.98
N TYR A 455 -2.14 -25.56 47.91
CA TYR A 455 -2.46 -25.13 46.53
C TYR A 455 -3.82 -25.62 46.06
N ASN A 456 -4.11 -26.92 46.27
CA ASN A 456 -5.30 -27.56 45.72
C ASN A 456 -6.64 -27.08 46.36
N VAL A 457 -6.59 -26.35 47.48
CA VAL A 457 -7.77 -25.65 48.02
C VAL A 457 -8.32 -24.58 47.07
N ALA A 458 -7.49 -23.98 46.19
CA ALA A 458 -7.88 -22.95 45.23
C ALA A 458 -8.28 -23.51 43.84
N VAL A 459 -9.04 -24.60 43.81
CA VAL A 459 -9.51 -25.26 42.57
C VAL A 459 -10.31 -24.29 41.66
N ASP A 460 -10.96 -23.32 42.27
CA ASP A 460 -11.72 -22.26 41.56
C ASP A 460 -10.81 -21.26 40.79
N LEU A 461 -9.55 -21.12 41.17
CA LEU A 461 -8.58 -20.24 40.54
C LEU A 461 -7.59 -21.01 39.66
N LEU A 462 -7.13 -22.17 40.11
CA LEU A 462 -6.07 -22.90 39.44
C LEU A 462 -6.53 -23.56 38.13
N PRO A 463 -5.67 -23.58 37.09
CA PRO A 463 -5.93 -24.27 35.82
C PRO A 463 -5.88 -25.81 35.97
N ALA A 464 -5.26 -26.32 37.04
CA ALA A 464 -5.11 -27.73 37.27
C ALA A 464 -4.96 -28.05 38.76
N GLN A 465 -5.32 -29.26 39.14
CA GLN A 465 -4.95 -29.84 40.42
C GLN A 465 -3.49 -30.31 40.35
N LEU A 466 -2.67 -29.88 41.31
CA LEU A 466 -1.26 -30.21 41.39
C LEU A 466 -1.08 -31.60 42.06
N GLY A 467 -0.25 -32.42 41.43
CA GLY A 467 0.16 -33.74 41.93
C GLY A 467 1.63 -33.75 42.34
N LYS A 468 2.19 -34.95 42.51
CA LYS A 468 3.57 -35.13 42.96
C LYS A 468 4.58 -34.72 41.86
N VAL A 469 5.80 -34.41 42.29
CA VAL A 469 6.93 -34.16 41.38
C VAL A 469 7.29 -35.47 40.65
N VAL A 470 7.37 -35.36 39.33
CA VAL A 470 7.94 -36.39 38.44
C VAL A 470 9.40 -36.07 38.23
N ASP A 471 10.30 -36.97 38.58
CA ASP A 471 11.73 -36.89 38.26
C ASP A 471 12.03 -37.87 37.13
N THR A 472 12.22 -37.34 35.94
CA THR A 472 12.41 -38.14 34.70
C THR A 472 13.68 -38.96 34.71
N ARG A 473 14.66 -38.64 35.57
CA ARG A 473 15.93 -39.38 35.69
C ARG A 473 15.81 -40.67 36.49
N GLN A 474 14.75 -40.77 37.27
CA GLN A 474 14.42 -42.02 38.00
C GLN A 474 13.65 -43.01 37.12
N LEU A 475 13.27 -42.58 35.91
CA LEU A 475 12.60 -43.44 34.96
C LEU A 475 13.62 -44.18 34.08
N GLU A 476 13.20 -45.26 33.45
CA GLU A 476 14.07 -46.02 32.52
C GLU A 476 14.56 -45.09 31.41
N PRO A 477 15.83 -45.23 30.92
CA PRO A 477 16.33 -44.42 29.85
C PRO A 477 15.44 -44.56 28.59
N PRO A 478 15.24 -43.48 27.82
CA PRO A 478 14.44 -43.57 26.63
C PRO A 478 15.06 -44.53 25.61
N PRO A 479 14.24 -45.20 24.78
CA PRO A 479 14.75 -45.90 23.61
C PRO A 479 15.49 -44.91 22.70
N PRO A 480 16.43 -45.36 21.85
CA PRO A 480 17.15 -44.47 20.94
C PRO A 480 16.14 -43.64 20.15
N PRO A 481 16.38 -42.32 20.00
CA PRO A 481 15.39 -41.36 19.52
C PRO A 481 14.86 -41.74 18.14
N GLN A 482 13.54 -41.96 18.04
CA GLN A 482 12.84 -41.85 16.77
C GLN A 482 12.58 -40.36 16.57
N SER A 483 13.18 -39.80 15.52
CA SER A 483 13.06 -38.38 15.20
C SER A 483 11.61 -37.95 15.16
N ALA A 484 11.20 -37.07 16.07
CA ALA A 484 9.92 -36.40 15.97
C ALA A 484 9.93 -35.49 14.70
N PRO A 485 8.90 -35.53 13.88
CA PRO A 485 8.89 -34.75 12.64
C PRO A 485 9.07 -33.23 12.93
N GLY A 486 10.19 -32.67 12.53
CA GLY A 486 10.41 -31.24 12.52
C GLY A 486 11.20 -30.60 13.68
N TRP A 487 11.75 -31.39 14.63
CA TRP A 487 12.57 -30.90 15.74
C TRP A 487 13.97 -31.50 15.77
N PRO A 488 15.00 -30.68 16.11
CA PRO A 488 16.34 -31.24 16.26
C PRO A 488 16.39 -32.22 17.40
N GLU A 489 17.07 -33.38 17.19
CA GLU A 489 17.30 -34.42 18.18
C GLU A 489 18.05 -33.88 19.41
N PRO A 490 17.72 -34.37 20.62
CA PRO A 490 18.51 -34.09 21.81
C PRO A 490 19.95 -34.55 21.59
N ARG A 491 20.92 -33.64 21.69
CA ARG A 491 22.34 -33.91 21.37
C ARG A 491 23.07 -34.89 22.30
N ASP A 492 22.48 -35.28 23.43
CA ASP A 492 23.25 -35.94 24.51
C ASP A 492 22.57 -37.08 25.26
N GLY A 493 21.52 -37.71 24.76
CA GLY A 493 20.90 -38.91 25.37
C GLY A 493 20.37 -38.71 26.81
N SER A 494 20.17 -37.46 27.28
CA SER A 494 19.72 -37.20 28.64
C SER A 494 18.22 -37.45 28.81
N ASN A 495 17.82 -37.96 30.00
CA ASN A 495 16.47 -38.42 30.33
C ASN A 495 15.42 -37.28 30.54
N GLY A 496 15.62 -36.06 30.09
CA GLY A 496 14.68 -34.97 30.28
C GLY A 496 13.51 -34.98 29.26
N VAL A 497 12.40 -34.37 29.61
CA VAL A 497 11.30 -34.06 28.69
C VAL A 497 11.48 -32.67 28.07
N THR A 498 11.01 -32.46 26.84
CA THR A 498 11.10 -31.18 26.12
C THR A 498 9.71 -30.61 25.84
N TRP A 499 9.62 -29.36 25.54
CA TRP A 499 8.35 -28.80 25.07
C TRP A 499 7.99 -29.31 23.67
N PHE A 500 6.72 -29.69 23.50
CA PHE A 500 6.17 -30.05 22.21
C PHE A 500 5.58 -28.80 21.57
N LEU A 501 6.25 -28.28 20.56
CA LEU A 501 5.89 -27.01 19.86
C LEU A 501 5.48 -27.33 18.42
N ASP A 502 4.31 -27.91 18.23
CA ASP A 502 3.73 -28.12 16.90
C ASP A 502 3.15 -26.83 16.33
N ASP A 503 2.66 -26.86 15.09
CA ASP A 503 2.11 -25.70 14.42
C ASP A 503 0.86 -25.14 15.14
N ARG A 504 0.11 -25.97 15.85
CA ARG A 504 -1.05 -25.52 16.64
C ARG A 504 -0.61 -24.81 17.92
N THR A 505 0.35 -25.37 18.62
CA THR A 505 0.93 -24.77 19.83
C THR A 505 1.55 -23.40 19.51
N LEU A 506 2.26 -23.28 18.39
CA LEU A 506 2.88 -22.02 17.96
C LEU A 506 1.88 -20.93 17.53
N GLN A 507 0.64 -21.28 17.21
CA GLN A 507 -0.42 -20.31 16.93
C GLN A 507 -0.93 -19.59 18.20
N HIS A 508 -0.62 -20.12 19.39
CA HIS A 508 -1.05 -19.49 20.63
C HIS A 508 -0.37 -18.13 20.83
N PRO A 509 -1.10 -17.05 21.24
CA PRO A 509 -0.55 -15.71 21.39
C PRO A 509 0.69 -15.60 22.27
N LEU A 510 0.82 -16.41 23.32
CA LEU A 510 2.03 -16.53 24.15
C LEU A 510 3.28 -16.88 23.33
N LEU A 511 3.14 -17.66 22.27
CA LEU A 511 4.24 -18.20 21.47
C LEU A 511 4.39 -17.54 20.11
N LYS A 512 3.68 -16.43 19.85
CA LYS A 512 3.69 -15.67 18.59
C LYS A 512 5.12 -15.27 18.16
N ASP A 513 5.94 -14.85 19.11
CA ASP A 513 7.33 -14.49 18.81
C ASP A 513 8.16 -15.70 18.37
N PHE A 514 7.92 -16.90 18.94
CA PHE A 514 8.57 -18.14 18.50
C PHE A 514 8.16 -18.51 17.07
N GLN A 515 6.90 -18.33 16.70
CA GLN A 515 6.43 -18.55 15.34
C GLN A 515 7.14 -17.63 14.33
N LEU A 516 7.25 -16.34 14.66
CA LEU A 516 7.93 -15.35 13.83
C LEU A 516 9.42 -15.64 13.68
N TRP A 517 10.10 -16.05 14.75
CA TRP A 517 11.51 -16.41 14.69
C TRP A 517 11.74 -17.68 13.87
N ARG A 518 10.88 -18.67 13.98
CA ARG A 518 10.90 -19.89 13.16
C ARG A 518 10.78 -19.56 11.65
N GLN A 519 9.86 -18.67 11.29
CA GLN A 519 9.68 -18.23 9.89
C GLN A 519 10.89 -17.49 9.32
N LYS A 520 11.61 -16.73 10.15
CA LYS A 520 12.77 -15.92 9.71
C LYS A 520 14.09 -16.71 9.67
N GLY A 521 14.08 -18.00 9.97
CA GLY A 521 15.29 -18.85 9.94
C GLY A 521 16.35 -18.57 11.01
N ASN A 522 16.13 -17.60 11.93
CA ASN A 522 17.08 -17.19 12.98
C ASN A 522 16.94 -18.00 14.27
N VAL A 523 16.55 -19.27 14.21
CA VAL A 523 15.81 -19.95 15.26
C VAL A 523 16.62 -20.96 16.07
N THR A 524 17.83 -21.28 15.66
CA THR A 524 18.58 -22.38 16.28
C THR A 524 18.96 -22.17 17.74
N GLU A 525 19.12 -20.94 18.21
CA GLU A 525 19.59 -20.68 19.58
C GLU A 525 18.47 -20.38 20.58
N VAL A 526 17.37 -19.75 20.15
CA VAL A 526 16.29 -19.29 21.05
C VAL A 526 15.14 -20.30 21.15
N VAL A 527 14.90 -21.07 20.10
CA VAL A 527 13.77 -22.04 20.00
C VAL A 527 14.22 -23.48 20.20
N ASN A 528 15.46 -23.72 20.60
CA ASN A 528 15.87 -25.07 21.05
C ASN A 528 14.96 -25.48 22.19
N PRO A 529 14.27 -26.64 22.06
CA PRO A 529 13.39 -27.10 23.12
C PRO A 529 14.20 -27.30 24.39
N ARG A 530 13.85 -26.53 25.42
CA ARG A 530 14.48 -26.59 26.71
C ARG A 530 13.98 -27.84 27.44
N ARG A 531 14.85 -28.45 28.25
CA ARG A 531 14.56 -29.68 28.96
C ARG A 531 14.12 -29.41 30.39
N ALA A 532 13.14 -30.20 30.82
CA ALA A 532 12.80 -30.32 32.21
C ALA A 532 13.07 -31.77 32.68
N TRP A 533 13.81 -31.91 33.74
CA TRP A 533 14.05 -33.20 34.39
C TRP A 533 13.08 -33.43 35.53
N LYS A 534 12.62 -32.37 36.18
CA LYS A 534 11.62 -32.38 37.21
C LYS A 534 10.46 -31.43 36.88
N TYR A 535 9.26 -31.92 37.06
CA TYR A 535 8.04 -31.11 36.92
C TYR A 535 6.93 -31.70 37.82
N TYR A 536 5.95 -30.88 38.17
CA TYR A 536 4.75 -31.32 38.86
C TYR A 536 3.82 -32.05 37.88
N ASP A 537 3.36 -33.26 38.25
CA ASP A 537 2.24 -33.87 37.54
C ASP A 537 0.96 -33.10 37.85
N VAL A 538 0.13 -32.86 36.84
CA VAL A 538 -1.05 -32.02 36.99
C VAL A 538 -2.26 -32.63 36.28
N THR A 539 -3.42 -32.50 36.89
CA THR A 539 -4.70 -32.88 36.29
C THR A 539 -5.46 -31.59 35.92
N PRO A 540 -5.58 -31.24 34.61
CA PRO A 540 -6.29 -30.04 34.19
C PRO A 540 -7.75 -30.05 34.63
N VAL A 541 -8.29 -28.89 35.04
CA VAL A 541 -9.74 -28.71 35.25
C VAL A 541 -10.45 -28.57 33.92
N ALA A 542 -11.78 -28.77 33.89
CA ALA A 542 -12.55 -28.78 32.65
C ALA A 542 -12.47 -27.47 31.86
N GLU A 543 -12.34 -26.33 32.55
CA GLU A 543 -12.26 -24.98 31.93
C GLU A 543 -10.83 -24.57 31.58
N ALA A 544 -9.84 -25.41 31.83
CA ALA A 544 -8.43 -25.11 31.56
C ALA A 544 -8.04 -25.44 30.10
N THR A 545 -7.23 -24.56 29.52
CA THR A 545 -6.58 -24.78 28.23
C THR A 545 -5.11 -25.17 28.47
N VAL A 546 -4.67 -26.26 27.90
CA VAL A 546 -3.26 -26.65 27.90
C VAL A 546 -2.58 -25.99 26.71
N ILE A 547 -1.73 -24.96 26.98
CA ILE A 547 -1.01 -24.21 25.96
C ILE A 547 0.17 -25.02 25.42
N VAL A 548 1.01 -25.54 26.30
CA VAL A 548 2.20 -26.32 25.96
C VAL A 548 2.16 -27.65 26.66
N ARG A 549 2.56 -28.72 25.97
CA ARG A 549 2.72 -30.06 26.51
C ARG A 549 4.19 -30.44 26.48
N TYR A 550 4.58 -31.32 27.41
CA TYR A 550 5.86 -31.97 27.32
C TYR A 550 5.82 -33.11 26.30
N TYR A 551 6.89 -33.23 25.54
CA TYR A 551 7.18 -34.41 24.73
C TYR A 551 8.14 -35.31 25.50
N ASP A 552 7.69 -36.53 25.78
CA ASP A 552 8.51 -37.55 26.42
C ASP A 552 8.90 -38.60 25.37
N HIS A 553 10.18 -38.71 25.07
CA HIS A 553 10.70 -39.70 24.11
C HIS A 553 10.43 -41.15 24.51
N ARG A 554 10.13 -41.43 25.80
CA ARG A 554 9.79 -42.74 26.29
C ARG A 554 8.37 -43.18 25.96
N ASP A 555 7.44 -42.25 25.98
CA ASP A 555 6.06 -42.45 25.61
C ASP A 555 5.52 -41.21 24.85
N PRO A 556 5.71 -41.17 23.53
CA PRO A 556 5.25 -40.05 22.69
C PRO A 556 3.74 -39.78 22.77
N ASN A 557 2.96 -40.78 23.21
CA ASN A 557 1.50 -40.63 23.31
C ASN A 557 1.08 -39.99 24.65
N GLN A 558 1.95 -39.99 25.65
CA GLN A 558 1.68 -39.42 26.96
C GLN A 558 2.20 -37.99 27.07
N GLN A 559 1.47 -37.05 26.47
CA GLN A 559 1.82 -35.63 26.48
C GLN A 559 1.32 -34.97 27.76
N ARG A 560 2.17 -34.79 28.76
CA ARG A 560 1.83 -34.15 30.03
C ARG A 560 1.83 -32.61 29.89
N PRO A 561 0.92 -31.88 30.59
CA PRO A 561 0.87 -30.43 30.51
C PRO A 561 2.13 -29.75 31.05
N ALA A 562 2.67 -28.76 30.32
CA ALA A 562 3.81 -27.95 30.74
C ALA A 562 3.38 -26.53 31.12
N VAL A 563 2.46 -25.94 30.34
CA VAL A 563 1.90 -24.60 30.57
C VAL A 563 0.39 -24.69 30.37
N LEU A 564 -0.36 -24.24 31.36
CA LEU A 564 -1.82 -24.25 31.35
C LEU A 564 -2.38 -22.86 31.66
N GLU A 565 -3.54 -22.59 31.13
CA GLU A 565 -4.26 -21.35 31.32
C GLU A 565 -5.72 -21.59 31.70
N ARG A 566 -6.28 -20.72 32.52
CA ARG A 566 -7.70 -20.69 32.85
C ARG A 566 -8.19 -19.27 32.96
N GLY A 567 -9.39 -18.99 32.39
CA GLY A 567 -10.13 -17.76 32.60
C GLY A 567 -10.84 -17.74 33.95
N ILE A 568 -10.83 -16.61 34.65
CA ILE A 568 -11.57 -16.40 35.90
C ILE A 568 -12.82 -15.59 35.59
N ALA A 569 -13.99 -16.13 35.99
CA ALA A 569 -15.28 -15.46 35.85
C ALA A 569 -15.47 -14.40 36.94
N ASP A 570 -16.06 -13.27 36.55
CA ASP A 570 -16.52 -12.26 37.50
C ASP A 570 -17.94 -12.61 37.96
N PRO A 571 -18.16 -12.92 39.25
CA PRO A 571 -19.48 -13.26 39.74
C PRO A 571 -20.44 -12.07 39.75
N LYS A 572 -19.92 -10.82 39.62
CA LYS A 572 -20.73 -9.59 39.60
C LYS A 572 -21.19 -9.19 38.19
N ASP A 573 -20.60 -9.77 37.14
CA ASP A 573 -20.90 -9.46 35.74
C ASP A 573 -21.33 -10.74 34.95
N ASP A 574 -22.37 -11.37 35.48
CA ASP A 574 -23.04 -12.55 34.88
C ASP A 574 -22.08 -13.68 34.43
N GLY A 575 -20.98 -13.86 35.17
CA GLY A 575 -20.00 -14.91 34.90
C GLY A 575 -19.08 -14.65 33.70
N LYS A 576 -18.99 -13.41 33.21
CA LYS A 576 -18.02 -13.05 32.15
C LYS A 576 -16.60 -13.29 32.62
N ILE A 577 -15.83 -13.96 31.76
CA ILE A 577 -14.39 -14.18 31.99
C ILE A 577 -13.66 -12.83 31.85
N LYS A 578 -13.10 -12.35 32.95
CA LYS A 578 -12.29 -11.10 32.98
C LYS A 578 -10.87 -11.35 33.40
N GLY A 579 -10.65 -12.20 34.41
CA GLY A 579 -9.36 -12.56 34.94
C GLY A 579 -8.73 -13.75 34.19
N ARG A 580 -7.45 -13.97 34.46
CA ARG A 580 -6.70 -15.07 33.83
C ARG A 580 -5.64 -15.61 34.78
N VAL A 581 -5.48 -16.94 34.84
CA VAL A 581 -4.41 -17.59 35.56
C VAL A 581 -3.60 -18.48 34.62
N LEU A 582 -2.28 -18.32 34.64
CA LEU A 582 -1.31 -19.15 33.94
C LEU A 582 -0.55 -19.96 34.97
N LEU A 583 -0.39 -21.24 34.73
CA LEU A 583 0.36 -22.19 35.60
C LEU A 583 1.49 -22.82 34.77
N LEU A 584 2.73 -22.71 35.28
CA LEU A 584 3.84 -23.51 34.82
C LEU A 584 3.95 -24.76 35.70
N THR A 585 4.45 -25.86 35.15
CA THR A 585 4.60 -27.10 35.93
C THR A 585 6.03 -27.37 36.35
N THR A 586 7.01 -26.56 35.88
CA THR A 586 8.41 -26.59 36.33
C THR A 586 8.83 -25.24 36.87
N ARG A 587 9.90 -25.18 37.66
CA ARG A 587 10.37 -23.95 38.31
C ARG A 587 11.08 -23.01 37.32
N LEU A 588 11.06 -21.69 37.65
CA LEU A 588 11.81 -20.63 36.98
C LEU A 588 12.50 -19.68 37.99
N ASP A 589 12.67 -20.12 39.23
CA ASP A 589 13.43 -19.41 40.26
C ASP A 589 14.95 -19.51 40.01
N VAL A 590 15.75 -19.00 40.93
CA VAL A 590 17.22 -18.97 40.84
C VAL A 590 17.75 -20.36 40.48
N PRO A 591 18.77 -20.47 39.61
CA PRO A 591 19.46 -21.72 39.35
C PRO A 591 19.98 -22.27 40.68
N SER A 592 19.39 -23.37 41.12
CA SER A 592 19.76 -23.93 42.41
C SER A 592 21.13 -24.56 42.29
N SER A 593 21.91 -24.49 43.37
CA SER A 593 23.07 -25.34 43.63
C SER A 593 22.66 -26.82 43.77
N GLU A 594 21.37 -27.17 43.68
CA GLU A 594 20.87 -28.50 43.66
C GLU A 594 21.36 -29.25 42.43
N HIS A 595 22.20 -30.25 42.65
CA HIS A 595 22.50 -31.23 41.63
C HIS A 595 21.67 -32.47 41.89
N PRO A 596 20.87 -32.83 40.97
CA PRO A 596 20.71 -32.35 39.58
C PRO A 596 19.65 -31.23 39.43
N PRO A 597 19.77 -30.30 38.46
CA PRO A 597 18.82 -29.18 38.25
C PRO A 597 17.44 -29.70 37.86
N TRP A 598 16.39 -28.87 38.03
CA TRP A 598 15.03 -29.14 37.58
C TRP A 598 14.88 -29.05 36.08
N ASN A 599 15.60 -28.11 35.48
CA ASN A 599 15.57 -27.84 34.03
C ASN A 599 16.84 -27.13 33.58
N ASP A 600 17.02 -26.98 32.27
CA ASP A 600 18.12 -26.26 31.64
C ASP A 600 17.75 -24.85 31.20
N TYR A 601 16.65 -24.26 31.74
CA TYR A 601 16.14 -22.96 31.32
C TYR A 601 17.11 -21.84 31.67
N TRP A 602 18.01 -22.05 32.60
CA TRP A 602 19.05 -21.14 33.07
C TRP A 602 20.44 -21.33 32.42
N GLU A 603 20.57 -22.27 31.52
CA GLU A 603 21.83 -22.46 30.82
C GLU A 603 22.17 -21.23 29.98
N THR A 604 23.33 -20.64 30.25
CA THR A 604 23.76 -19.35 29.69
C THR A 604 24.52 -19.50 28.38
N GLU A 605 25.07 -20.64 28.04
CA GLU A 605 25.83 -20.84 26.81
C GLU A 605 24.88 -20.93 25.60
N GLY A 606 24.80 -19.82 24.86
CA GLY A 606 24.05 -19.68 23.60
C GLY A 606 22.56 -19.38 23.73
N SER A 607 22.02 -19.24 24.94
CA SER A 607 20.59 -19.05 25.13
C SER A 607 20.25 -17.81 25.94
N LYS A 608 19.42 -16.95 25.37
CA LYS A 608 18.79 -15.83 26.06
C LYS A 608 17.41 -16.18 26.63
N TRP A 609 17.12 -17.48 26.75
CA TRP A 609 15.81 -18.00 27.14
C TRP A 609 15.31 -17.48 28.49
N TYR A 610 16.17 -17.47 29.49
CA TYR A 610 15.81 -17.03 30.84
C TYR A 610 15.50 -15.50 30.93
N VAL A 611 15.88 -14.71 29.95
CA VAL A 611 15.48 -13.30 29.82
C VAL A 611 14.21 -13.19 28.98
N VAL A 612 14.17 -13.92 27.86
CA VAL A 612 13.11 -13.81 26.86
C VAL A 612 11.81 -14.42 27.38
N PHE A 613 11.88 -15.58 28.02
CA PHE A 613 10.67 -16.30 28.43
C PHE A 613 9.91 -15.63 29.58
N PRO A 614 10.53 -15.21 30.70
CA PRO A 614 9.84 -14.40 31.71
C PRO A 614 9.20 -13.12 31.13
N TYR A 615 9.92 -12.44 30.26
CA TYR A 615 9.40 -11.26 29.56
C TYR A 615 8.17 -11.59 28.69
N MET A 616 8.17 -12.68 27.94
CA MET A 616 7.03 -13.13 27.15
C MET A 616 5.81 -13.48 28.00
N LEU A 617 6.03 -14.15 29.14
CA LEU A 617 4.96 -14.48 30.08
C LEU A 617 4.28 -13.23 30.63
N ALA A 618 5.08 -12.25 31.06
CA ALA A 618 4.57 -10.97 31.56
C ALA A 618 3.83 -10.20 30.47
N ARG A 619 4.40 -10.12 29.28
CA ARG A 619 3.80 -9.44 28.14
C ARG A 619 2.49 -10.08 27.72
N TYR A 620 2.41 -11.39 27.67
CA TYR A 620 1.19 -12.11 27.35
C TYR A 620 0.07 -11.85 28.37
N LEU A 621 0.38 -11.91 29.68
CA LEU A 621 -0.60 -11.75 30.75
C LEU A 621 -0.98 -10.29 30.99
N ALA A 622 -0.02 -9.39 31.10
CA ALA A 622 -0.29 -7.96 31.25
C ALA A 622 -0.96 -7.36 30.01
N GLY A 623 -1.01 -8.13 28.93
CA GLY A 623 -1.52 -7.74 27.62
C GLY A 623 -0.40 -7.12 26.76
N ASP A 624 -0.44 -7.34 25.47
CA ASP A 624 0.33 -6.49 24.56
C ASP A 624 -0.04 -5.05 24.89
N ILE A 625 0.96 -4.19 24.97
CA ILE A 625 0.73 -2.76 24.76
C ILE A 625 -0.02 -2.75 23.45
N ALA A 626 -1.31 -2.37 23.47
CA ALA A 626 -2.17 -2.47 22.30
C ALA A 626 -1.37 -2.03 21.09
N ASP A 627 -1.49 -2.72 19.94
CA ASP A 627 -0.92 -2.27 18.66
C ASP A 627 -1.61 -0.93 18.29
N ALA A 628 -1.47 0.06 19.17
CA ALA A 628 -1.95 1.41 18.94
C ALA A 628 -1.15 1.94 17.75
N ASN A 629 -1.88 2.37 16.76
CA ASN A 629 -1.28 3.03 15.61
C ASN A 629 -1.54 4.53 15.72
N PHE A 630 -0.47 5.30 15.82
CA PHE A 630 -0.53 6.76 15.85
C PHE A 630 0.03 7.37 14.55
N ASN A 631 0.37 6.53 13.56
CA ASN A 631 1.04 6.99 12.35
C ASN A 631 0.38 6.40 11.12
N TYR A 632 -0.13 7.28 10.27
CA TYR A 632 -0.95 6.95 9.11
C TYR A 632 -0.37 7.60 7.86
N THR A 633 -0.90 7.20 6.71
CA THR A 633 -0.58 7.77 5.41
C THR A 633 -1.66 8.77 4.99
N CYS A 634 -1.29 9.84 4.33
CA CYS A 634 -2.26 10.76 3.71
C CYS A 634 -3.18 9.96 2.76
N GLY A 635 -4.49 10.16 2.89
CA GLY A 635 -5.50 9.37 2.17
C GLY A 635 -6.17 8.27 3.00
N ASP A 636 -5.56 7.83 4.10
CA ASP A 636 -6.16 6.81 4.98
C ASP A 636 -7.39 7.34 5.72
N ILE A 637 -8.33 6.43 5.99
CA ILE A 637 -9.42 6.70 6.93
C ILE A 637 -8.97 6.27 8.31
N ILE A 638 -8.83 7.23 9.21
CA ILE A 638 -8.39 7.03 10.59
C ILE A 638 -9.61 6.80 11.48
N THR A 639 -9.57 5.74 12.26
CA THR A 639 -10.60 5.46 13.27
C THR A 639 -9.98 5.59 14.65
N LEU A 640 -10.43 6.59 15.41
CA LEU A 640 -10.04 6.83 16.80
C LEU A 640 -11.11 6.29 17.73
N SER A 641 -10.69 5.56 18.76
CA SER A 641 -11.58 5.05 19.79
C SER A 641 -11.89 6.15 20.80
N LEU A 642 -13.17 6.47 20.96
CA LEU A 642 -13.62 7.44 21.97
C LEU A 642 -13.69 6.79 23.37
N PRO A 643 -13.59 7.59 24.43
CA PRO A 643 -13.75 7.08 25.80
C PRO A 643 -15.10 6.35 25.98
N LYS A 644 -15.09 5.22 26.69
CA LYS A 644 -16.29 4.40 26.96
C LYS A 644 -17.28 5.05 27.93
N THR A 645 -17.06 6.29 28.30
CA THR A 645 -17.94 7.08 29.16
C THR A 645 -19.02 7.76 28.32
N THR A 646 -20.21 7.99 28.92
CA THR A 646 -21.31 8.71 28.23
C THR A 646 -20.84 10.10 27.83
N ILE A 647 -20.90 10.39 26.54
CA ILE A 647 -20.50 11.68 25.98
C ILE A 647 -21.63 12.69 26.28
N PRO A 648 -21.36 13.83 26.94
CA PRO A 648 -22.38 14.84 27.20
C PRO A 648 -22.98 15.39 25.89
N ARG A 649 -24.28 15.71 25.90
CA ARG A 649 -24.94 16.31 24.73
C ARG A 649 -24.27 17.61 24.30
N GLY A 650 -24.05 17.73 22.98
CA GLY A 650 -23.43 18.93 22.42
C GLY A 650 -21.91 18.98 22.58
N SER A 651 -21.29 17.90 23.03
CA SER A 651 -19.81 17.79 23.04
C SER A 651 -19.26 17.90 21.64
N LYS A 652 -18.20 18.70 21.49
CA LYS A 652 -17.51 18.92 20.22
C LYS A 652 -16.09 18.43 20.33
N VAL A 653 -15.67 17.71 19.29
CA VAL A 653 -14.27 17.34 19.11
C VAL A 653 -13.57 18.47 18.38
N ILE A 654 -12.42 18.85 18.90
CA ILE A 654 -11.54 19.84 18.29
C ILE A 654 -10.44 19.10 17.54
N ILE A 655 -10.26 19.39 16.26
CA ILE A 655 -9.20 18.83 15.44
C ILE A 655 -8.25 19.94 15.04
N GLN A 656 -6.97 19.77 15.34
CA GLN A 656 -5.91 20.72 15.01
C GLN A 656 -4.84 20.03 14.17
N GLY A 657 -4.28 20.73 13.18
CA GLY A 657 -3.20 20.20 12.33
C GLY A 657 -3.04 20.95 11.01
N PRO A 658 -2.07 20.54 10.19
CA PRO A 658 -1.82 21.15 8.89
C PRO A 658 -3.02 21.05 7.95
N GLY A 659 -3.26 22.12 7.20
CA GLY A 659 -4.37 22.20 6.22
C GLY A 659 -5.75 22.40 6.81
N ILE A 660 -5.91 22.48 8.14
CA ILE A 660 -7.19 22.78 8.78
C ILE A 660 -7.40 24.29 8.76
N ILE A 661 -8.43 24.71 8.04
CA ILE A 661 -8.77 26.15 7.89
C ILE A 661 -9.26 26.71 9.23
N GLY A 662 -8.64 27.80 9.70
CA GLY A 662 -8.98 28.43 10.97
C GLY A 662 -8.30 27.83 12.20
N GLY A 663 -7.43 26.83 12.02
CA GLY A 663 -6.66 26.20 13.10
C GLY A 663 -7.42 25.12 13.86
N ASP A 664 -8.73 25.26 14.04
CA ASP A 664 -9.58 24.33 14.79
C ASP A 664 -10.82 23.96 14.00
N GLN A 665 -11.10 22.68 13.85
CA GLN A 665 -12.34 22.19 13.28
C GLN A 665 -13.17 21.51 14.38
N LEU A 666 -14.42 21.97 14.56
CA LEU A 666 -15.36 21.42 15.53
C LEU A 666 -16.26 20.37 14.85
N LEU A 667 -16.30 19.17 15.43
CA LEU A 667 -17.20 18.08 15.03
C LEU A 667 -18.14 17.76 16.17
N GLU A 668 -19.45 17.72 15.90
CA GLU A 668 -20.45 17.29 16.90
C GLU A 668 -20.47 15.76 17.00
N LEU A 669 -20.50 15.25 18.24
CA LEU A 669 -20.56 13.81 18.52
C LEU A 669 -21.97 13.40 18.96
N GLY A 670 -22.38 12.20 18.53
CA GLY A 670 -23.56 11.53 19.07
C GLY A 670 -23.32 10.95 20.45
N GLU A 671 -24.36 10.92 21.29
CA GLU A 671 -24.31 10.48 22.71
C GLU A 671 -23.78 9.04 22.91
N GLN A 672 -23.95 8.17 21.94
CA GLN A 672 -23.52 6.76 21.96
C GLN A 672 -22.37 6.45 20.99
N GLN A 673 -21.72 7.47 20.47
CA GLN A 673 -20.63 7.26 19.50
C GLN A 673 -19.39 6.74 20.22
N THR A 674 -18.89 5.60 19.78
CA THR A 674 -17.70 4.93 20.35
C THR A 674 -16.45 5.14 19.51
N GLU A 675 -16.63 5.59 18.27
CA GLU A 675 -15.53 5.76 17.31
C GLU A 675 -15.68 7.09 16.56
N LEU A 676 -14.56 7.74 16.31
CA LEU A 676 -14.46 8.92 15.46
C LEU A 676 -13.71 8.54 14.18
N ARG A 677 -14.34 8.71 13.01
CA ARG A 677 -13.72 8.46 11.70
C ARG A 677 -13.34 9.77 11.04
N LEU A 678 -12.08 9.87 10.67
CA LEU A 678 -11.47 11.04 10.04
C LEU A 678 -10.77 10.62 8.76
N GLY A 679 -10.83 11.45 7.73
CA GLY A 679 -10.18 11.19 6.44
C GLY A 679 -10.23 12.40 5.50
N PRO A 680 -9.85 12.24 4.24
CA PRO A 680 -9.93 13.29 3.23
C PRO A 680 -11.36 13.85 3.08
N PRO A 681 -11.54 15.13 2.74
CA PRO A 681 -10.51 16.13 2.46
C PRO A 681 -9.92 16.81 3.71
N ARG A 682 -10.38 16.46 4.94
CA ARG A 682 -9.95 17.13 6.18
C ARG A 682 -8.49 16.84 6.52
N LEU A 683 -8.06 15.60 6.29
CA LEU A 683 -6.73 15.11 6.59
C LEU A 683 -5.94 14.86 5.30
N ALA A 684 -5.68 15.94 4.54
CA ALA A 684 -5.04 15.83 3.22
C ALA A 684 -3.54 16.18 3.23
N GLN A 685 -3.04 16.84 4.28
CA GLN A 685 -1.63 17.29 4.34
C GLN A 685 -0.82 16.47 5.35
N PRO A 686 0.47 16.17 5.07
CA PRO A 686 1.35 15.52 6.02
C PRO A 686 1.67 16.44 7.20
N GLY A 687 1.80 15.85 8.40
CA GLY A 687 2.14 16.57 9.63
C GLY A 687 1.62 15.91 10.89
N HIS A 688 1.70 16.65 11.99
CA HIS A 688 1.18 16.23 13.28
C HIS A 688 -0.24 16.78 13.48
N PHE A 689 -1.11 15.90 13.96
CA PHE A 689 -2.50 16.22 14.28
C PHE A 689 -2.80 15.97 15.75
N MET A 690 -3.70 16.75 16.29
CA MET A 690 -4.21 16.63 17.63
C MET A 690 -5.74 16.63 17.59
N VAL A 691 -6.34 15.70 18.31
CA VAL A 691 -7.77 15.59 18.47
C VAL A 691 -8.08 15.62 19.96
N SER A 692 -8.91 16.54 20.39
CA SER A 692 -9.30 16.68 21.80
C SER A 692 -10.81 16.72 21.99
N LEU A 693 -11.24 16.20 23.14
CA LEU A 693 -12.60 16.26 23.63
C LEU A 693 -12.56 16.83 25.05
N ASP A 694 -12.60 18.14 25.14
CA ASP A 694 -12.40 18.87 26.40
C ASP A 694 -13.40 18.45 27.51
N ALA A 695 -14.65 18.14 27.15
CA ALA A 695 -15.66 17.69 28.08
C ALA A 695 -15.27 16.44 28.90
N LEU A 696 -14.37 15.61 28.40
CA LEU A 696 -13.90 14.38 29.03
C LEU A 696 -12.39 14.39 29.31
N GLY A 697 -11.68 15.48 29.02
CA GLY A 697 -10.23 15.56 29.15
C GLY A 697 -9.50 14.55 28.23
N TRP A 698 -10.15 14.09 27.14
CA TRP A 698 -9.56 13.15 26.20
C TRP A 698 -8.74 13.87 25.14
N LEU A 699 -7.55 13.36 24.92
CA LEU A 699 -6.60 13.86 23.93
C LEU A 699 -5.94 12.71 23.19
N GLU A 700 -5.91 12.79 21.87
CA GLU A 700 -5.19 11.87 21.00
C GLU A 700 -4.31 12.65 20.02
N LYS A 701 -3.09 12.16 19.79
CA LYS A 701 -2.18 12.73 18.79
C LYS A 701 -1.80 11.66 17.78
N PHE A 702 -1.69 12.06 16.53
CA PHE A 702 -1.24 11.18 15.46
C PHE A 702 -0.50 11.96 14.38
N SER A 703 0.22 11.25 13.52
CA SER A 703 0.94 11.84 12.39
C SER A 703 0.45 11.28 11.07
N LEU A 704 0.40 12.14 10.06
CA LEU A 704 0.21 11.76 8.67
C LEU A 704 1.50 11.94 7.89
N ASN A 705 1.82 10.99 7.05
CA ASN A 705 2.96 11.01 6.17
C ASN A 705 2.56 10.86 4.71
N LEU A 706 3.38 11.40 3.82
CA LEU A 706 3.25 11.14 2.40
C LEU A 706 3.42 9.64 2.10
N PRO A 707 2.63 9.03 1.20
CA PRO A 707 2.90 7.67 0.72
C PRO A 707 4.35 7.53 0.23
N ALA A 708 5.03 6.45 0.59
CA ALA A 708 6.44 6.27 0.24
C ALA A 708 6.67 6.25 -1.28
N GLN A 709 5.70 5.76 -2.02
CA GLN A 709 5.72 5.68 -3.49
C GLN A 709 5.82 7.05 -4.15
N GLU A 710 5.22 8.09 -3.57
CA GLU A 710 5.27 9.47 -4.08
C GLU A 710 6.67 10.09 -4.09
N SER A 711 7.57 9.56 -3.27
CA SER A 711 8.97 9.97 -3.21
C SER A 711 9.88 9.20 -4.18
N ILE A 712 9.35 8.16 -4.84
CA ILE A 712 10.08 7.34 -5.80
C ILE A 712 9.83 7.91 -7.18
N LEU A 713 10.73 8.78 -7.64
CA LEU A 713 10.62 9.46 -8.92
C LEU A 713 11.14 8.62 -10.11
N GLU A 714 11.30 7.31 -9.91
CA GLU A 714 11.62 6.37 -10.98
C GLU A 714 10.47 6.33 -11.98
N ARG A 715 10.81 6.46 -13.26
CA ARG A 715 9.83 6.50 -14.34
C ARG A 715 9.57 5.12 -14.90
N LEU A 716 8.31 4.83 -15.14
CA LEU A 716 7.91 3.61 -15.83
C LEU A 716 8.22 3.72 -17.34
N PRO A 717 8.73 2.64 -17.95
CA PRO A 717 8.95 2.61 -19.38
C PRO A 717 7.62 2.70 -20.15
N PRO A 718 7.58 3.38 -21.31
CA PRO A 718 6.36 3.60 -22.10
C PRO A 718 5.57 2.32 -22.42
N GLN A 719 6.24 1.20 -22.57
CA GLN A 719 5.66 -0.11 -22.90
C GLN A 719 4.60 -0.57 -21.88
N ILE A 720 4.75 -0.19 -20.61
CA ILE A 720 3.78 -0.53 -19.55
C ILE A 720 2.44 0.16 -19.83
N TYR A 721 2.48 1.43 -20.20
CA TYR A 721 1.27 2.20 -20.54
C TYR A 721 0.69 1.73 -21.88
N GLU A 722 1.53 1.51 -22.87
CA GLU A 722 1.14 1.13 -24.23
C GLU A 722 0.43 -0.24 -24.30
N THR A 723 0.66 -1.12 -23.34
CA THR A 723 -0.08 -2.37 -23.22
C THR A 723 -1.59 -2.13 -23.07
N LEU A 724 -1.97 -1.07 -22.34
CA LEU A 724 -3.36 -0.70 -22.16
C LEU A 724 -3.84 0.29 -23.22
N THR A 725 -3.02 1.30 -23.54
CA THR A 725 -3.43 2.49 -24.32
C THR A 725 -3.11 2.35 -25.82
N GLY A 726 -2.34 1.34 -26.18
CA GLY A 726 -1.88 1.09 -27.55
C GLY A 726 -0.54 1.77 -27.88
N PRO A 727 0.13 1.36 -28.95
CA PRO A 727 1.47 1.84 -29.31
C PRO A 727 1.45 3.34 -29.61
N ASN A 728 2.54 4.03 -29.27
CA ASN A 728 2.75 5.47 -29.47
C ASN A 728 1.68 6.35 -28.80
N SER A 729 1.08 5.91 -27.69
CA SER A 729 0.09 6.69 -26.94
C SER A 729 0.73 7.73 -26.01
N VAL A 730 2.02 7.62 -25.71
CA VAL A 730 2.76 8.53 -24.83
C VAL A 730 3.39 9.66 -25.65
N VAL A 731 3.03 10.90 -25.32
CA VAL A 731 3.54 12.11 -25.94
C VAL A 731 4.47 12.83 -24.98
N THR A 732 5.77 12.84 -25.29
CA THR A 732 6.77 13.56 -24.48
C THR A 732 6.76 15.05 -24.85
N LEU A 733 6.71 15.91 -23.84
CA LEU A 733 6.68 17.37 -24.06
C LEU A 733 8.03 17.90 -24.54
N GLU A 734 7.98 18.66 -25.63
CA GLU A 734 9.13 19.45 -26.13
C GLU A 734 8.93 20.94 -25.81
N LYS A 735 10.01 21.63 -25.39
CA LYS A 735 10.00 23.07 -25.16
C LYS A 735 9.62 23.81 -26.47
N ASN A 736 8.78 24.81 -26.32
CA ASN A 736 8.37 25.75 -27.42
C ASN A 736 7.52 25.13 -28.54
N ARG A 737 6.92 23.94 -28.34
CA ARG A 737 5.95 23.39 -29.29
C ARG A 737 4.54 23.38 -28.71
N SER A 738 3.55 23.62 -29.59
CA SER A 738 2.14 23.48 -29.19
C SER A 738 1.80 22.00 -28.96
N LEU A 739 0.83 21.72 -28.09
CA LEU A 739 0.35 20.37 -27.83
C LEU A 739 -0.13 19.70 -29.14
N ARG A 740 -0.80 20.45 -30.00
CA ARG A 740 -1.26 19.99 -31.30
C ARG A 740 -0.12 19.50 -32.20
N GLU A 741 0.95 20.29 -32.34
CA GLU A 741 2.12 19.90 -33.15
C GLU A 741 2.78 18.62 -32.62
N MET A 742 2.84 18.43 -31.29
CA MET A 742 3.42 17.25 -30.68
C MET A 742 2.56 16.01 -30.91
N ILE A 743 1.23 16.13 -30.77
CA ILE A 743 0.28 15.05 -31.03
C ILE A 743 0.31 14.66 -32.52
N GLU A 744 0.27 15.66 -33.44
CA GLU A 744 0.36 15.40 -34.88
C GLU A 744 1.67 14.71 -35.27
N ARG A 745 2.79 15.01 -34.60
CA ARG A 745 4.07 14.36 -34.83
C ARG A 745 4.10 12.92 -34.31
N THR A 746 3.52 12.68 -33.13
CA THR A 746 3.51 11.36 -32.48
C THR A 746 2.59 10.37 -33.19
N PHE A 747 1.41 10.84 -33.61
CA PHE A 747 0.41 9.98 -34.25
C PHE A 747 0.45 10.05 -35.80
N GLY A 748 1.35 10.86 -36.38
CA GLY A 748 1.44 11.13 -37.81
C GLY A 748 0.45 12.22 -38.21
N GLY A 749 0.93 13.28 -38.87
CA GLY A 749 0.08 14.31 -39.42
C GLY A 749 -0.85 13.77 -40.52
N PRO A 750 -1.83 14.59 -40.98
CA PRO A 750 -2.71 14.19 -42.05
C PRO A 750 -1.90 13.87 -43.30
N ILE A 751 -2.11 12.67 -43.87
CA ILE A 751 -1.42 12.27 -45.12
C ILE A 751 -2.11 12.95 -46.29
N GLU A 752 -1.48 13.99 -46.85
CA GLU A 752 -1.93 14.62 -48.08
C GLU A 752 -1.73 13.65 -49.25
N LEU A 753 -2.81 13.20 -49.86
CA LEU A 753 -2.74 12.32 -51.04
C LEU A 753 -2.41 13.10 -52.34
N PHE A 754 -2.44 14.46 -52.33
CA PHE A 754 -2.19 15.27 -53.50
C PHE A 754 -0.86 14.98 -54.21
N PRO A 755 0.31 14.85 -53.55
CA PRO A 755 1.56 14.50 -54.22
C PRO A 755 1.52 13.14 -54.91
N TRP A 756 0.89 12.16 -54.27
CA TRP A 756 0.75 10.82 -54.80
C TRP A 756 -0.22 10.73 -55.95
N LEU A 757 -1.32 11.51 -55.90
CA LEU A 757 -2.28 11.64 -57.00
C LEU A 757 -1.64 12.35 -58.23
N LEU A 758 -0.80 13.37 -58.00
CA LEU A 758 -0.02 14.02 -59.07
C LEU A 758 0.94 13.02 -59.73
N LEU A 759 1.63 12.21 -58.94
CA LEU A 759 2.56 11.19 -59.45
C LEU A 759 1.82 10.12 -60.25
N ALA A 760 0.66 9.66 -59.75
CA ALA A 760 -0.23 8.74 -60.47
C ALA A 760 -0.77 9.36 -61.76
N LEU A 761 -1.18 10.62 -61.76
CA LEU A 761 -1.62 11.38 -62.93
C LEU A 761 -0.55 11.44 -63.97
N PHE A 762 0.69 11.80 -63.60
CA PHE A 762 1.83 11.82 -64.48
C PHE A 762 2.17 10.43 -65.08
N ALA A 763 2.10 9.37 -64.26
CA ALA A 763 2.33 8.01 -64.70
C ALA A 763 1.27 7.57 -65.73
N VAL A 764 -0.01 7.80 -65.43
CA VAL A 764 -1.11 7.46 -66.35
C VAL A 764 -1.03 8.30 -67.66
N TYR A 765 -0.68 9.59 -67.55
CA TYR A 765 -0.48 10.46 -68.71
C TYR A 765 0.67 9.98 -69.59
N THR A 766 1.82 9.63 -69.00
CA THR A 766 2.98 9.08 -69.72
C THR A 766 2.65 7.74 -70.41
N PHE A 767 1.91 6.89 -69.68
CA PHE A 767 1.46 5.62 -70.23
C PHE A 767 0.48 5.77 -71.37
N GLU A 768 -0.50 6.73 -71.27
CA GLU A 768 -1.44 7.08 -72.36
C GLU A 768 -0.66 7.57 -73.60
N ALA A 769 0.29 8.52 -73.39
CA ALA A 769 1.10 9.10 -74.46
C ALA A 769 1.95 8.01 -75.16
N ILE A 770 2.57 7.11 -74.39
CA ILE A 770 3.34 6.00 -74.99
C ILE A 770 2.43 5.05 -75.79
N LEU A 771 1.30 4.65 -75.21
CA LEU A 771 0.33 3.80 -75.94
C LEU A 771 -0.25 4.48 -77.18
N ALA A 772 -0.62 5.76 -77.07
CA ALA A 772 -1.11 6.54 -78.19
C ALA A 772 -0.06 6.61 -79.32
N ASN A 773 1.18 6.98 -78.96
CA ASN A 773 2.28 7.01 -79.91
C ASN A 773 2.58 5.67 -80.58
N ARG A 774 2.58 4.61 -79.84
CA ARG A 774 2.79 3.24 -80.33
C ARG A 774 1.67 2.81 -81.24
N PHE A 775 0.46 3.23 -81.03
CA PHE A 775 -0.68 2.95 -81.94
C PHE A 775 -0.68 3.78 -83.16
N TYR A 776 -0.22 5.06 -83.14
CA TYR A 776 -0.09 5.93 -84.32
C TYR A 776 1.19 5.62 -85.16
N ALA A 777 2.28 5.24 -84.49
CA ALA A 777 3.50 4.83 -85.18
C ALA A 777 3.34 3.56 -86.04
N SER A 778 2.47 2.63 -85.66
CA SER A 778 2.13 1.45 -86.42
C SER A 778 1.36 1.79 -87.67
N ARG A 779 0.68 2.97 -87.79
CA ARG A 779 0.02 3.46 -89.02
C ARG A 779 0.96 4.09 -90.04
N ARG A 780 2.10 4.66 -89.65
CA ARG A 780 3.10 5.25 -90.63
C ARG A 780 3.93 4.20 -91.37
N ARG A 781 4.10 2.98 -90.84
CA ARG A 781 4.87 1.93 -91.48
C ARG A 781 4.14 1.24 -92.61
N HIS A 782 2.87 1.59 -92.95
CA HIS A 782 2.08 0.98 -94.01
C HIS A 782 1.62 1.98 -95.07
N ARG A 783 2.36 3.06 -95.33
CA ARG A 783 2.23 3.79 -96.59
C ARG A 783 3.21 3.19 -97.66
N PRO A 784 2.68 2.51 -98.72
CA PRO A 784 3.53 2.17 -99.78
C PRO A 784 3.99 3.46 -100.48
N THR A 785 5.27 3.63 -100.71
CA THR A 785 5.86 4.60 -101.64
C THR A 785 5.34 4.19 -102.96
N ALA A 786 4.52 4.97 -103.64
CA ALA A 786 4.28 4.92 -105.05
C ALA A 786 5.30 5.80 -105.75
#